data_4520e2b15fdb951e9cf630a0a0c7c65a
#
_entry.id   4520e2b15fdb951e9cf630a0a0c7c65a
#
_cell.length_a   1.000
_cell.length_b   1.000
_cell.length_c   1.000
_cell.angle_alpha   90.00
_cell.angle_beta   90.00
_cell.angle_gamma   90.00
#
_symmetry.space_group_name_H-M   'P 1'
#
loop_
_entity.id
_entity.type
_entity.pdbx_description
1 polymer ?
#
loop_
_entity_poly.entity_id
_entity_poly.type
_entity_poly.pdbx_seq_one_letter_code
_entity_poly.pdbx_strand_id
1 'polypeptide(L)'
;MRRRHWKMAKRVWTLAAAFVLAFPGQTWAEVTPEGNVRNETDVLAIQTAEQFLSAAARCDSEVFTAGKTWQLECDIDLSGTDFAPMGIFNGTLEGNGHTISGLTVSGAGSSQGLFRFVGESGVVRNLNVEGEIRPAGSGDNVGGIAGTNRGLIENCTFSGTAEGNVKTGGIAGYNLGTIRGCTNRGDINTTGEGAGSGDGEESISMDSMSLKDMVRTEKINDAGGIAGCSEGVIEDCENLGEIGCAQTGYNLGGIAGRQNGIVRRCENYGTVRGRKDVGGIVGQMEPFLTLRYEEDTVQALERQIDALSDLANAISDTADGTVDRAETNIDRIGDSLDEFKYEARGQRDYYRDQFKEWREDMDSVLDDLEDILDGIDLDPDSSLNRDVKQLKSDIRRARKLMDTLREDPAQPEVWSELRSCAGEILSGAVDIAAEGPGVIRDRMRDLADDLESMIWRLEDLIDLSRDGLDDLSADLDQTEVDLAERTDQVSDDIDVLKQGLKDGKNQLRSQKEQLKDQIRDMRDTVSDGIDRLQEDEDLITDLSGETDGEIRSAVLQCENAGLVEGDFQAGGIVGTLGVELEGEPEEDVDSIGDRSLNMVREMRATVALCKNTSDVRTKGDCAGGIVGRAVSGALVRNENYGDINADEGEMAGGIAGSSTGSLDGNYAFCRVYGGNYTGGIVGQGMDLSGNYAMVTLDGEPDSEWRGSIAGDVDADGSVSGNVYLENGVGAVDGVTYMDQAAAVTYEELLAAEGLPEEFKVMHVTFLADGQPVKVLKCSYGEAVSQTQIPEVPEKDGFEGSWETADLSRVTSNLRVQAVYRSWRTTIASAEGEKPVLLAEGRFHPADTLTVRELPEEERDALEAEIAAALGRGYRVVTAYEYRLPEGAEDMSRLHLWAGDAPKSARVAVADQGIVPSSRDGEYLIFEAGSQGTVAVLKRSNWWLVWVLAAAVLGGGFAWRRVRAAGKRRREGAAEEAEPAEENTAEKT
;
A
#
# COMPACT_ATOMS: atom_id res chain seq x y z
N MET A 1 21.01 -8.47 -64.26
CA MET A 1 20.34 -8.33 -62.99
C MET A 1 21.31 -8.25 -61.81
N ARG A 2 22.42 -8.98 -61.74
CA ARG A 2 23.41 -9.00 -60.61
C ARG A 2 24.00 -7.64 -60.15
N ARG A 3 23.96 -6.55 -60.94
CA ARG A 3 24.48 -5.23 -60.53
C ARG A 3 23.48 -4.34 -59.79
N ARG A 4 22.19 -4.69 -59.72
CA ARG A 4 21.20 -3.89 -59.01
C ARG A 4 21.03 -4.34 -57.56
N HIS A 5 21.15 -5.61 -57.24
CA HIS A 5 21.03 -6.14 -55.87
C HIS A 5 22.24 -5.76 -55.00
N TRP A 6 23.45 -5.75 -55.55
CA TRP A 6 24.65 -5.36 -54.81
C TRP A 6 24.68 -3.87 -54.41
N LYS A 7 23.95 -3.02 -55.14
CA LYS A 7 23.80 -1.59 -54.78
C LYS A 7 22.72 -1.35 -53.70
N MET A 8 21.74 -2.24 -53.57
CA MET A 8 20.77 -2.18 -52.48
C MET A 8 21.36 -2.71 -51.16
N ALA A 9 22.02 -3.84 -51.19
CA ALA A 9 22.72 -4.38 -50.01
C ALA A 9 23.76 -3.39 -49.44
N LYS A 10 24.52 -2.71 -50.27
CA LYS A 10 25.46 -1.67 -49.80
C LYS A 10 24.78 -0.43 -49.21
N ARG A 11 23.58 -0.08 -49.64
CA ARG A 11 22.82 1.03 -49.06
C ARG A 11 22.18 0.70 -47.72
N VAL A 12 21.74 -0.54 -47.54
CA VAL A 12 21.21 -1.04 -46.26
C VAL A 12 22.35 -1.14 -45.23
N TRP A 13 23.51 -1.68 -45.61
CA TRP A 13 24.68 -1.75 -44.71
C TRP A 13 25.29 -0.37 -44.38
N THR A 14 25.16 0.61 -45.22
CA THR A 14 25.65 1.97 -44.95
C THR A 14 24.67 2.73 -44.04
N LEU A 15 23.40 2.40 -44.08
CA LEU A 15 22.39 2.93 -43.14
C LEU A 15 22.47 2.26 -41.78
N ALA A 16 22.64 0.93 -41.71
CA ALA A 16 22.83 0.21 -40.44
C ALA A 16 24.15 0.60 -39.74
N ALA A 17 25.26 0.76 -40.49
CA ALA A 17 26.54 1.22 -39.91
C ALA A 17 26.51 2.71 -39.48
N ALA A 18 25.66 3.53 -40.07
CA ALA A 18 25.47 4.92 -39.63
C ALA A 18 24.60 5.02 -38.36
N PHE A 19 23.74 4.03 -38.11
CA PHE A 19 22.92 4.00 -36.90
C PHE A 19 23.69 3.48 -35.69
N VAL A 20 24.62 2.54 -35.86
CA VAL A 20 25.46 1.98 -34.78
C VAL A 20 26.60 2.92 -34.36
N LEU A 21 27.02 3.86 -35.23
CA LEU A 21 28.09 4.83 -34.93
C LEU A 21 27.56 6.19 -34.43
N ALA A 22 26.24 6.34 -34.24
CA ALA A 22 25.64 7.60 -33.82
C ALA A 22 25.31 7.68 -32.33
N PHE A 23 25.52 6.61 -31.54
CA PHE A 23 25.34 6.66 -30.08
C PHE A 23 26.56 6.14 -29.32
N PRO A 24 27.64 6.93 -29.19
CA PRO A 24 28.54 6.80 -28.06
C PRO A 24 27.90 7.48 -26.86
N GLY A 25 27.84 6.77 -25.71
CA GLY A 25 27.36 7.21 -24.44
C GLY A 25 27.19 8.72 -24.23
N GLN A 26 25.99 9.19 -24.27
CA GLN A 26 25.70 10.55 -23.83
C GLN A 26 25.44 10.54 -22.33
N THR A 27 26.47 10.95 -21.58
CA THR A 27 26.27 11.74 -20.37
C THR A 27 25.30 12.87 -20.72
N TRP A 28 24.26 13.05 -19.96
CA TRP A 28 23.33 14.18 -20.03
C TRP A 28 24.13 15.50 -19.87
N ALA A 29 24.62 16.05 -20.96
CA ALA A 29 25.10 17.41 -21.02
C ALA A 29 24.01 18.24 -21.70
N GLU A 30 23.64 19.33 -21.02
CA GLU A 30 22.74 20.35 -21.53
C GLU A 30 22.91 20.59 -23.04
N VAL A 31 21.91 20.18 -23.81
CA VAL A 31 21.76 20.67 -25.18
C VAL A 31 21.06 22.01 -25.09
N THR A 32 21.81 23.10 -25.07
CA THR A 32 21.29 24.39 -25.44
C THR A 32 21.09 24.43 -26.94
N PRO A 33 19.87 24.62 -27.46
CA PRO A 33 19.71 24.91 -28.88
C PRO A 33 20.18 26.35 -29.12
N GLU A 34 21.36 26.51 -29.65
CA GLU A 34 21.75 27.78 -30.27
C GLU A 34 20.90 27.98 -31.53
N GLY A 35 20.03 28.95 -31.50
CA GLY A 35 19.40 29.48 -32.69
C GLY A 35 17.89 29.68 -32.70
N ASN A 36 17.27 30.05 -31.59
CA ASN A 36 16.02 30.78 -31.69
C ASN A 36 16.06 32.02 -30.77
N VAL A 37 15.79 33.15 -31.42
CA VAL A 37 15.58 34.44 -30.76
C VAL A 37 14.64 34.22 -29.58
N ARG A 38 15.15 34.36 -28.36
CA ARG A 38 14.30 34.47 -27.15
C ARG A 38 13.42 35.70 -27.35
N ASN A 39 12.17 35.48 -27.70
CA ASN A 39 11.14 36.47 -27.41
C ASN A 39 11.05 36.54 -25.89
N GLU A 40 10.98 37.76 -25.38
CA GLU A 40 10.83 38.08 -23.96
C GLU A 40 9.82 37.16 -23.31
N THR A 41 10.28 36.49 -22.30
CA THR A 41 9.66 35.57 -21.36
C THR A 41 8.13 35.66 -21.27
N ASP A 42 7.43 34.63 -21.76
CA ASP A 42 6.04 34.34 -21.40
C ASP A 42 5.96 33.92 -19.92
N VAL A 43 6.33 34.82 -19.01
CA VAL A 43 6.16 34.62 -17.57
C VAL A 43 4.81 35.19 -17.18
N LEU A 44 3.95 34.32 -16.64
CA LEU A 44 2.69 34.70 -16.02
C LEU A 44 2.91 34.83 -14.52
N ALA A 45 2.96 36.06 -14.02
CA ALA A 45 2.97 36.35 -12.60
C ALA A 45 1.54 36.22 -12.04
N ILE A 46 1.37 35.37 -11.01
CA ILE A 46 0.09 35.08 -10.36
C ILE A 46 0.12 35.67 -8.96
N GLN A 47 -0.77 36.62 -8.71
CA GLN A 47 -0.85 37.40 -7.47
C GLN A 47 -2.20 37.23 -6.74
N THR A 48 -3.18 36.57 -7.35
CA THR A 48 -4.50 36.36 -6.73
C THR A 48 -5.09 35.00 -7.13
N ALA A 49 -6.02 34.49 -6.33
CA ALA A 49 -6.76 33.28 -6.61
C ALA A 49 -7.53 33.36 -7.95
N GLU A 50 -8.11 34.53 -8.29
CA GLU A 50 -8.84 34.67 -9.53
C GLU A 50 -7.92 34.58 -10.76
N GLN A 51 -6.69 35.10 -10.65
CA GLN A 51 -5.70 34.97 -11.73
C GLN A 51 -5.29 33.51 -11.89
N PHE A 52 -5.08 32.80 -10.76
CA PHE A 52 -4.76 31.39 -10.77
C PHE A 52 -5.89 30.57 -11.40
N LEU A 53 -7.12 30.72 -10.94
CA LEU A 53 -8.29 30.02 -11.47
C LEU A 53 -8.53 30.32 -12.94
N SER A 54 -8.36 31.57 -13.36
CA SER A 54 -8.48 31.96 -14.78
C SER A 54 -7.40 31.34 -15.67
N ALA A 55 -6.20 31.15 -15.15
CA ALA A 55 -5.13 30.47 -15.85
C ALA A 55 -5.35 28.95 -15.88
N ALA A 56 -5.75 28.37 -14.73
CA ALA A 56 -6.07 26.96 -14.55
C ALA A 56 -7.16 26.48 -15.52
N ALA A 57 -8.25 27.24 -15.66
CA ALA A 57 -9.36 26.94 -16.58
C ALA A 57 -8.96 26.88 -18.07
N ARG A 58 -7.74 27.23 -18.42
CA ARG A 58 -7.22 27.21 -19.80
C ARG A 58 -6.23 26.06 -20.04
N CYS A 59 -5.97 25.22 -19.05
CA CYS A 59 -5.02 24.13 -19.12
C CYS A 59 -5.57 22.87 -19.82
N ASP A 60 -6.69 22.97 -20.52
CA ASP A 60 -7.26 21.83 -21.27
C ASP A 60 -6.53 21.56 -22.60
N SER A 61 -5.52 22.37 -22.92
CA SER A 61 -4.73 22.25 -24.15
C SER A 61 -3.24 22.21 -23.83
N GLU A 62 -2.55 21.16 -24.32
CA GLU A 62 -1.11 20.99 -24.18
C GLU A 62 -0.30 22.22 -24.64
N VAL A 63 -0.78 22.88 -25.69
CA VAL A 63 -0.10 24.04 -26.30
C VAL A 63 -0.18 25.30 -25.43
N PHE A 64 -1.19 25.39 -24.55
CA PHE A 64 -1.40 26.62 -23.79
C PHE A 64 -0.28 26.90 -22.79
N THR A 65 0.21 25.88 -22.12
CA THR A 65 1.23 26.00 -21.07
C THR A 65 2.64 25.78 -21.58
N ALA A 66 2.80 25.13 -22.75
CA ALA A 66 4.10 24.76 -23.30
C ALA A 66 5.03 25.97 -23.45
N GLY A 67 6.24 25.84 -22.87
CA GLY A 67 7.27 26.88 -22.91
C GLY A 67 6.99 28.14 -22.07
N LYS A 68 5.92 28.16 -21.31
CA LYS A 68 5.56 29.28 -20.41
C LYS A 68 5.97 28.99 -18.97
N THR A 69 6.27 30.05 -18.24
CA THR A 69 6.53 30.00 -16.81
C THR A 69 5.40 30.71 -16.06
N TRP A 70 4.75 29.99 -15.16
CA TRP A 70 3.84 30.54 -14.18
C TRP A 70 4.59 30.73 -12.87
N GLN A 71 4.52 31.92 -12.32
CA GLN A 71 5.25 32.28 -11.11
C GLN A 71 4.26 32.77 -10.06
N LEU A 72 4.18 32.08 -8.92
CA LEU A 72 3.43 32.55 -7.77
C LEU A 72 4.23 33.68 -7.09
N GLU A 73 3.57 34.78 -6.80
CA GLU A 73 4.13 35.92 -6.07
C GLU A 73 3.53 36.08 -4.66
N CYS A 74 2.54 35.28 -4.31
CA CYS A 74 1.94 35.21 -2.99
C CYS A 74 1.26 33.85 -2.79
N ASP A 75 0.84 33.57 -1.57
CA ASP A 75 -0.01 32.45 -1.25
C ASP A 75 -1.38 32.59 -1.91
N ILE A 76 -1.94 31.47 -2.36
CA ILE A 76 -3.23 31.40 -3.06
C ILE A 76 -4.21 30.61 -2.18
N ASP A 77 -5.30 31.26 -1.77
CA ASP A 77 -6.38 30.61 -1.03
C ASP A 77 -7.52 30.25 -1.99
N LEU A 78 -7.78 28.95 -2.16
CA LEU A 78 -8.84 28.38 -2.97
C LEU A 78 -10.08 28.00 -2.14
N SER A 79 -10.12 28.31 -0.86
CA SER A 79 -11.23 27.96 0.03
C SER A 79 -12.56 28.51 -0.51
N GLY A 80 -13.55 27.63 -0.63
CA GLY A 80 -14.89 27.98 -1.12
C GLY A 80 -14.99 28.29 -2.61
N THR A 81 -13.94 27.97 -3.38
CA THR A 81 -13.97 28.02 -4.84
C THR A 81 -14.40 26.68 -5.42
N ASP A 82 -15.02 26.70 -6.59
CA ASP A 82 -15.31 25.50 -7.37
C ASP A 82 -14.09 25.22 -8.28
N PHE A 83 -13.05 24.63 -7.68
CA PHE A 83 -11.82 24.34 -8.39
C PHE A 83 -11.95 23.01 -9.15
N ALA A 84 -11.70 23.05 -10.44
CA ALA A 84 -11.52 21.87 -11.26
C ALA A 84 -10.01 21.60 -11.49
N PRO A 85 -9.53 20.37 -11.33
CA PRO A 85 -8.14 20.04 -11.60
C PRO A 85 -7.67 20.50 -12.99
N MET A 86 -6.49 21.11 -13.03
CA MET A 86 -5.89 21.58 -14.29
C MET A 86 -5.65 20.40 -15.22
N GLY A 87 -6.03 20.51 -16.49
CA GLY A 87 -5.91 19.44 -17.49
C GLY A 87 -4.48 18.98 -17.69
N ILE A 88 -3.79 19.44 -18.76
CA ILE A 88 -2.39 19.05 -19.07
C ILE A 88 -1.48 20.25 -18.91
N PHE A 89 -0.42 20.09 -18.11
CA PHE A 89 0.56 21.14 -17.86
C PHE A 89 1.93 20.80 -18.44
N ASN A 90 2.34 21.51 -19.48
CA ASN A 90 3.64 21.36 -20.17
C ASN A 90 4.54 22.60 -19.99
N GLY A 91 4.23 23.48 -19.05
CA GLY A 91 5.00 24.67 -18.71
C GLY A 91 5.87 24.47 -17.48
N THR A 92 6.36 25.56 -16.92
CA THR A 92 7.01 25.61 -15.61
C THR A 92 6.11 26.35 -14.63
N LEU A 93 5.69 25.69 -13.54
CA LEU A 93 5.11 26.37 -12.38
C LEU A 93 6.19 26.54 -11.32
N GLU A 94 6.56 27.79 -11.09
CA GLU A 94 7.46 28.22 -10.03
C GLU A 94 6.63 28.72 -8.85
N GLY A 95 6.57 27.91 -7.78
CA GLY A 95 5.82 28.24 -6.58
C GLY A 95 6.48 29.26 -5.67
N ASN A 96 7.83 29.48 -5.81
CA ASN A 96 8.63 30.39 -4.96
C ASN A 96 8.50 30.13 -3.45
N GLY A 97 8.11 28.91 -3.05
CA GLY A 97 7.83 28.53 -1.67
C GLY A 97 6.46 28.98 -1.16
N HIS A 98 5.61 29.55 -2.01
CA HIS A 98 4.25 29.89 -1.68
C HIS A 98 3.34 28.67 -1.56
N THR A 99 2.22 28.86 -0.88
CA THR A 99 1.22 27.85 -0.60
C THR A 99 -0.04 28.06 -1.42
N ILE A 100 -0.54 27.01 -2.06
CA ILE A 100 -1.91 26.93 -2.55
C ILE A 100 -2.70 26.17 -1.49
N SER A 101 -3.58 26.88 -0.77
CA SER A 101 -4.37 26.34 0.34
C SER A 101 -5.85 26.23 -0.01
N GLY A 102 -6.60 25.43 0.78
CA GLY A 102 -8.05 25.28 0.60
C GLY A 102 -8.44 24.50 -0.66
N LEU A 103 -7.51 23.77 -1.25
CA LEU A 103 -7.78 22.95 -2.43
C LEU A 103 -8.75 21.82 -2.05
N THR A 104 -9.87 21.74 -2.77
CA THR A 104 -10.85 20.65 -2.60
C THR A 104 -11.14 20.06 -3.96
N VAL A 105 -10.87 18.76 -4.11
CA VAL A 105 -11.15 18.00 -5.33
C VAL A 105 -12.10 16.87 -5.00
N SER A 106 -13.36 17.01 -5.45
CA SER A 106 -14.44 16.04 -5.22
C SER A 106 -15.14 15.61 -6.50
N GLY A 107 -14.71 16.15 -7.65
CA GLY A 107 -15.25 15.80 -8.96
C GLY A 107 -14.98 14.34 -9.34
N ALA A 108 -15.83 13.77 -10.21
CA ALA A 108 -15.61 12.43 -10.73
C ALA A 108 -14.55 12.42 -11.84
N GLY A 109 -13.81 11.34 -11.91
CA GLY A 109 -12.83 11.08 -12.97
C GLY A 109 -11.52 10.50 -12.45
N SER A 110 -10.74 9.92 -13.33
CA SER A 110 -9.37 9.51 -13.09
C SER A 110 -8.40 10.68 -13.19
N SER A 111 -7.19 10.50 -12.68
CA SER A 111 -6.12 11.49 -12.67
C SER A 111 -6.53 12.82 -12.04
N GLN A 112 -6.63 12.83 -10.72
CA GLN A 112 -7.12 13.95 -9.91
C GLN A 112 -6.01 14.49 -8.99
N GLY A 113 -5.95 15.82 -8.85
CA GLY A 113 -4.98 16.54 -8.04
C GLY A 113 -5.07 18.03 -8.32
N LEU A 114 -4.06 18.82 -7.96
CA LEU A 114 -3.95 20.18 -8.46
C LEU A 114 -3.87 20.18 -10.01
N PHE A 115 -3.09 19.23 -10.55
CA PHE A 115 -3.03 18.91 -11.97
C PHE A 115 -3.61 17.52 -12.23
N ARG A 116 -4.31 17.36 -13.34
CA ARG A 116 -4.61 16.01 -13.85
C ARG A 116 -3.34 15.38 -14.41
N PHE A 117 -2.63 16.12 -15.28
CA PHE A 117 -1.42 15.64 -15.91
C PHE A 117 -0.32 16.71 -15.88
N VAL A 118 0.84 16.36 -15.36
CA VAL A 118 2.10 17.07 -15.62
C VAL A 118 2.76 16.35 -16.79
N GLY A 119 2.81 17.00 -17.96
CA GLY A 119 3.33 16.39 -19.18
C GLY A 119 4.86 16.32 -19.20
N GLU A 120 5.44 15.68 -20.22
CA GLU A 120 6.88 15.40 -20.31
C GLU A 120 7.78 16.64 -20.19
N SER A 121 7.34 17.79 -20.70
CA SER A 121 8.06 19.06 -20.56
C SER A 121 7.57 19.90 -19.37
N GLY A 122 6.60 19.39 -18.60
CA GLY A 122 6.04 20.05 -17.44
C GLY A 122 7.01 20.05 -16.26
N VAL A 123 7.12 21.21 -15.59
CA VAL A 123 7.92 21.35 -14.36
C VAL A 123 7.08 22.03 -13.30
N VAL A 124 6.92 21.40 -12.15
CA VAL A 124 6.28 21.98 -10.96
C VAL A 124 7.30 21.98 -9.85
N ARG A 125 7.62 23.16 -9.32
CA ARG A 125 8.65 23.23 -8.29
C ARG A 125 8.45 24.32 -7.26
N ASN A 126 9.07 24.10 -6.10
CA ASN A 126 9.08 25.04 -4.97
C ASN A 126 7.65 25.46 -4.53
N LEU A 127 6.70 24.51 -4.50
CA LEU A 127 5.29 24.74 -4.27
C LEU A 127 4.81 23.96 -3.04
N ASN A 128 4.03 24.61 -2.19
CA ASN A 128 3.28 23.95 -1.14
C ASN A 128 1.80 23.85 -1.53
N VAL A 129 1.20 22.69 -1.36
CA VAL A 129 -0.22 22.45 -1.61
C VAL A 129 -0.88 21.93 -0.35
N GLU A 130 -1.97 22.56 0.05
CA GLU A 130 -2.77 22.15 1.21
C GLU A 130 -4.22 21.95 0.78
N GLY A 131 -4.76 20.74 1.00
CA GLY A 131 -6.12 20.46 0.59
C GLY A 131 -6.63 19.07 0.87
N GLU A 132 -7.85 18.84 0.40
CA GLU A 132 -8.54 17.55 0.47
C GLU A 132 -8.82 17.06 -0.96
N ILE A 133 -8.22 15.95 -1.32
CA ILE A 133 -8.37 15.33 -2.64
C ILE A 133 -9.15 14.02 -2.45
N ARG A 134 -10.44 14.06 -2.69
CA ARG A 134 -11.34 12.92 -2.54
C ARG A 134 -12.31 12.87 -3.73
N PRO A 135 -11.87 12.39 -4.90
CA PRO A 135 -12.70 12.35 -6.08
C PRO A 135 -13.87 11.36 -5.92
N ALA A 136 -14.97 11.64 -6.60
CA ALA A 136 -16.08 10.71 -6.71
C ALA A 136 -15.82 9.71 -7.84
N GLY A 137 -16.35 8.49 -7.72
CA GLY A 137 -16.26 7.46 -8.76
C GLY A 137 -15.09 6.52 -8.59
N SER A 138 -14.38 6.19 -9.67
CA SER A 138 -13.27 5.20 -9.64
C SER A 138 -12.11 5.66 -8.77
N GLY A 139 -11.86 6.97 -8.70
CA GLY A 139 -10.81 7.52 -7.85
C GLY A 139 -9.41 7.03 -8.19
N ASP A 140 -9.12 6.80 -9.49
CA ASP A 140 -7.83 6.30 -9.94
C ASP A 140 -6.84 7.43 -10.19
N ASN A 141 -5.55 7.19 -9.97
CA ASN A 141 -4.47 8.15 -10.14
C ASN A 141 -4.73 9.46 -9.35
N VAL A 142 -4.82 9.36 -8.04
CA VAL A 142 -5.10 10.49 -7.14
C VAL A 142 -3.80 10.97 -6.51
N GLY A 143 -3.49 12.26 -6.67
CA GLY A 143 -2.32 12.88 -6.05
C GLY A 143 -2.59 14.28 -5.55
N GLY A 144 -1.94 14.69 -4.48
CA GLY A 144 -2.09 16.06 -3.95
C GLY A 144 -1.68 17.12 -4.97
N ILE A 145 -0.63 16.86 -5.74
CA ILE A 145 -0.14 17.77 -6.78
C ILE A 145 -0.57 17.31 -8.17
N ALA A 146 -0.31 16.07 -8.54
CA ALA A 146 -0.64 15.57 -9.86
C ALA A 146 -1.37 14.22 -9.80
N GLY A 147 -2.43 14.05 -10.59
CA GLY A 147 -2.98 12.72 -10.84
C GLY A 147 -1.94 11.85 -11.52
N THR A 148 -1.37 12.33 -12.63
CA THR A 148 -0.29 11.65 -13.37
C THR A 148 0.86 12.62 -13.63
N ASN A 149 2.10 12.20 -13.33
CA ASN A 149 3.32 12.94 -13.62
C ASN A 149 4.16 12.24 -14.69
N ARG A 150 4.43 12.90 -15.79
CA ARG A 150 5.43 12.50 -16.83
C ARG A 150 6.64 13.44 -16.88
N GLY A 151 6.56 14.58 -16.19
CA GLY A 151 7.58 15.61 -16.16
C GLY A 151 8.42 15.62 -14.90
N LEU A 152 8.67 16.80 -14.36
CA LEU A 152 9.44 17.00 -13.13
C LEU A 152 8.59 17.67 -12.06
N ILE A 153 8.48 17.04 -10.89
CA ILE A 153 7.95 17.68 -9.67
C ILE A 153 9.11 17.76 -8.68
N GLU A 154 9.48 18.98 -8.28
CA GLU A 154 10.69 19.21 -7.49
C GLU A 154 10.45 20.16 -6.32
N ASN A 155 10.96 19.80 -5.13
CA ASN A 155 10.88 20.61 -3.90
C ASN A 155 9.45 21.06 -3.58
N CYS A 156 8.48 20.18 -3.73
CA CYS A 156 7.09 20.45 -3.44
C CYS A 156 6.63 19.76 -2.17
N THR A 157 5.66 20.36 -1.49
CA THR A 157 5.06 19.77 -0.27
C THR A 157 3.56 19.61 -0.48
N PHE A 158 3.03 18.46 -0.07
CA PHE A 158 1.58 18.26 0.09
C PHE A 158 1.23 18.12 1.57
N SER A 159 0.14 18.76 1.98
CA SER A 159 -0.44 18.65 3.31
C SER A 159 -1.96 18.50 3.20
N GLY A 160 -2.55 17.67 4.03
CA GLY A 160 -3.98 17.44 4.03
C GLY A 160 -4.35 15.98 3.85
N THR A 161 -5.30 15.65 3.00
CA THR A 161 -5.72 14.26 2.79
C THR A 161 -5.87 13.95 1.30
N ALA A 162 -5.47 12.73 0.91
CA ALA A 162 -5.74 12.21 -0.42
C ALA A 162 -6.33 10.80 -0.29
N GLU A 163 -7.53 10.62 -0.85
CA GLU A 163 -8.30 9.38 -0.80
C GLU A 163 -8.62 8.94 -2.22
N GLY A 164 -8.22 7.73 -2.59
CA GLY A 164 -8.45 7.16 -3.91
C GLY A 164 -8.58 5.65 -3.85
N ASN A 165 -8.92 5.02 -4.98
CA ASN A 165 -9.05 3.57 -5.08
C ASN A 165 -7.76 2.92 -5.58
N VAL A 166 -7.23 3.40 -6.70
CA VAL A 166 -6.03 2.84 -7.32
C VAL A 166 -5.02 3.95 -7.60
N LYS A 167 -3.76 3.73 -7.23
CA LYS A 167 -2.65 4.67 -7.45
C LYS A 167 -2.88 6.00 -6.75
N THR A 168 -2.87 5.98 -5.43
CA THR A 168 -3.04 7.19 -4.61
C THR A 168 -1.72 7.60 -3.97
N GLY A 169 -1.30 8.86 -4.16
CA GLY A 169 -0.07 9.40 -3.58
C GLY A 169 -0.19 10.83 -3.08
N GLY A 170 0.64 11.20 -2.13
CA GLY A 170 0.66 12.57 -1.63
C GLY A 170 1.10 13.60 -2.67
N ILE A 171 2.04 13.24 -3.52
CA ILE A 171 2.54 14.12 -4.60
C ILE A 171 1.90 13.74 -5.93
N ALA A 172 1.97 12.47 -6.33
CA ALA A 172 1.40 12.01 -7.58
C ALA A 172 0.66 10.67 -7.40
N GLY A 173 -0.48 10.49 -8.08
CA GLY A 173 -1.12 9.18 -8.17
C GLY A 173 -0.25 8.21 -8.95
N TYR A 174 0.11 8.59 -10.18
CA TYR A 174 0.96 7.81 -11.07
C TYR A 174 2.17 8.62 -11.54
N ASN A 175 3.37 8.10 -11.34
CA ASN A 175 4.61 8.77 -11.72
C ASN A 175 5.36 7.99 -12.80
N LEU A 176 5.46 8.58 -13.98
CA LEU A 176 6.27 8.13 -15.12
C LEU A 176 7.49 9.02 -15.34
N GLY A 177 7.57 10.15 -14.64
CA GLY A 177 8.64 11.13 -14.73
C GLY A 177 9.57 11.11 -13.53
N THR A 178 9.94 12.29 -13.04
CA THR A 178 10.82 12.43 -11.87
C THR A 178 10.13 13.23 -10.77
N ILE A 179 10.19 12.70 -9.55
CA ILE A 179 9.81 13.40 -8.32
C ILE A 179 11.07 13.52 -7.45
N ARG A 180 11.45 14.75 -7.10
CA ARG A 180 12.69 15.02 -6.36
C ARG A 180 12.48 16.01 -5.23
N GLY A 181 13.06 15.72 -4.05
CA GLY A 181 13.08 16.65 -2.93
C GLY A 181 11.69 17.04 -2.40
N CYS A 182 10.69 16.19 -2.64
CA CYS A 182 9.31 16.45 -2.25
C CYS A 182 8.99 15.87 -0.87
N THR A 183 8.09 16.54 -0.15
CA THR A 183 7.65 16.10 1.18
C THR A 183 6.15 15.89 1.21
N ASN A 184 5.72 14.73 1.64
CA ASN A 184 4.33 14.50 2.01
C ASN A 184 4.14 14.69 3.52
N ARG A 185 3.15 15.51 3.89
CA ARG A 185 2.66 15.72 5.28
C ARG A 185 1.18 15.36 5.40
N GLY A 186 0.59 14.95 4.30
CA GLY A 186 -0.83 14.58 4.25
C GLY A 186 -1.03 13.10 4.51
N ASP A 187 -2.21 12.74 4.95
CA ASP A 187 -2.63 11.37 5.19
C ASP A 187 -3.23 10.78 3.91
N ILE A 188 -2.81 9.57 3.57
CA ILE A 188 -3.15 8.92 2.29
C ILE A 188 -3.94 7.65 2.56
N ASN A 189 -5.20 7.59 2.07
CA ASN A 189 -6.10 6.44 2.20
C ASN A 189 -6.28 5.94 3.65
N THR A 190 -6.30 6.86 4.63
CA THR A 190 -6.36 6.48 6.05
C THR A 190 -7.77 6.17 6.54
N THR A 191 -8.80 6.50 5.78
CA THR A 191 -10.21 6.22 6.15
C THR A 191 -10.64 4.79 5.81
N GLY A 192 -9.93 4.10 4.92
CA GLY A 192 -10.29 2.78 4.43
C GLY A 192 -11.54 2.75 3.53
N GLU A 193 -12.11 3.91 3.20
CA GLU A 193 -13.32 4.00 2.40
C GLU A 193 -13.07 4.13 0.89
N GLY A 194 -11.83 4.50 0.51
CA GLY A 194 -11.50 4.81 -0.88
C GLY A 194 -12.26 6.01 -1.45
N ALA A 195 -12.06 6.32 -2.71
CA ALA A 195 -12.83 7.35 -3.40
C ALA A 195 -14.28 6.89 -3.64
N GLY A 196 -15.23 7.75 -3.34
CA GLY A 196 -16.60 7.59 -3.82
C GLY A 196 -17.53 6.67 -3.06
N SER A 197 -17.27 6.37 -1.79
CA SER A 197 -18.34 5.89 -0.90
C SER A 197 -19.27 7.06 -0.55
N GLY A 198 -19.98 7.56 -1.55
CA GLY A 198 -21.10 8.47 -1.30
C GLY A 198 -22.20 7.74 -0.54
N ASP A 199 -22.82 8.43 0.44
CA ASP A 199 -23.95 7.98 1.27
C ASP A 199 -25.13 7.37 0.49
N GLY A 200 -24.88 6.24 -0.12
CA GLY A 200 -25.89 5.36 -0.67
C GLY A 200 -25.86 4.08 0.11
N GLU A 201 -26.62 3.99 1.20
CA GLU A 201 -27.05 2.69 1.74
C GLU A 201 -27.80 1.93 0.65
N GLU A 202 -27.09 1.37 -0.32
CA GLU A 202 -27.60 0.22 -1.05
C GLU A 202 -27.44 -0.98 -0.12
N SER A 203 -28.53 -1.35 0.52
CA SER A 203 -28.64 -2.64 1.16
C SER A 203 -28.47 -3.70 0.09
N ILE A 204 -27.26 -4.22 -0.06
CA ILE A 204 -26.92 -5.29 -0.99
C ILE A 204 -27.63 -6.55 -0.50
N SER A 205 -28.67 -6.94 -1.19
CA SER A 205 -29.35 -8.21 -1.00
C SER A 205 -28.42 -9.32 -1.49
N MET A 206 -28.08 -10.27 -0.61
CA MET A 206 -27.22 -11.42 -0.94
C MET A 206 -27.75 -12.31 -2.09
N ASP A 207 -28.99 -12.12 -2.53
CA ASP A 207 -29.63 -12.94 -3.57
C ASP A 207 -29.29 -12.49 -5.01
N SER A 208 -28.58 -11.37 -5.21
CA SER A 208 -28.29 -10.83 -6.54
C SER A 208 -26.80 -10.67 -6.86
N MET A 209 -25.89 -11.10 -5.99
CA MET A 209 -24.45 -11.02 -6.24
C MET A 209 -24.02 -12.04 -7.30
N SER A 210 -23.44 -11.55 -8.39
CA SER A 210 -22.71 -12.41 -9.33
C SER A 210 -21.34 -12.76 -8.75
N LEU A 211 -20.76 -13.87 -9.18
CA LEU A 211 -19.38 -14.26 -8.82
C LEU A 211 -18.34 -13.14 -9.13
N LYS A 212 -18.62 -12.27 -10.11
CA LYS A 212 -17.81 -11.10 -10.43
C LYS A 212 -17.92 -9.98 -9.38
N ASP A 213 -19.03 -9.88 -8.68
CA ASP A 213 -19.24 -8.87 -7.65
C ASP A 213 -18.63 -9.31 -6.30
N MET A 214 -18.41 -10.62 -6.11
CA MET A 214 -17.71 -11.19 -4.96
C MET A 214 -16.18 -11.00 -5.04
N VAL A 215 -15.61 -10.88 -6.23
CA VAL A 215 -14.18 -10.68 -6.48
C VAL A 215 -13.76 -9.20 -6.35
N ARG A 216 -14.67 -8.29 -6.08
CA ARG A 216 -14.41 -6.85 -5.97
C ARG A 216 -14.29 -6.39 -4.53
N THR A 217 -13.49 -7.07 -3.72
CA THR A 217 -13.43 -6.81 -2.28
C THR A 217 -12.38 -5.77 -1.85
N GLU A 218 -11.34 -5.52 -2.62
CA GLU A 218 -10.36 -4.49 -2.27
C GLU A 218 -10.48 -3.28 -3.19
N LYS A 219 -10.80 -2.14 -2.58
CA LYS A 219 -10.96 -0.87 -3.29
C LYS A 219 -9.69 -0.02 -3.30
N ILE A 220 -8.71 -0.34 -2.45
CA ILE A 220 -7.50 0.45 -2.26
C ILE A 220 -6.31 -0.36 -2.73
N ASN A 221 -5.70 0.06 -3.83
CA ASN A 221 -4.47 -0.50 -4.37
C ASN A 221 -3.46 0.60 -4.67
N ASP A 222 -2.17 0.29 -4.53
CA ASP A 222 -1.06 1.17 -4.89
C ASP A 222 -1.14 2.53 -4.17
N ALA A 223 -1.02 2.54 -2.84
CA ALA A 223 -0.99 3.79 -2.08
C ALA A 223 0.41 4.11 -1.53
N GLY A 224 0.86 5.34 -1.72
CA GLY A 224 2.17 5.78 -1.24
C GLY A 224 2.22 7.24 -0.80
N GLY A 225 3.13 7.55 0.12
CA GLY A 225 3.27 8.92 0.61
C GLY A 225 3.66 9.91 -0.48
N ILE A 226 4.46 9.49 -1.44
CA ILE A 226 4.89 10.33 -2.57
C ILE A 226 4.15 9.94 -3.85
N ALA A 227 4.14 8.66 -4.21
CA ALA A 227 3.45 8.19 -5.40
C ALA A 227 2.64 6.93 -5.11
N GLY A 228 1.44 6.80 -5.70
CA GLY A 228 0.69 5.55 -5.65
C GLY A 228 1.43 4.46 -6.41
N CYS A 229 1.68 4.69 -7.68
CA CYS A 229 2.50 3.83 -8.53
C CYS A 229 3.58 4.67 -9.24
N SER A 230 4.78 4.11 -9.41
CA SER A 230 5.85 4.80 -10.11
C SER A 230 6.68 3.86 -10.97
N GLU A 231 6.83 4.20 -12.24
CA GLU A 231 7.77 3.60 -13.19
C GLU A 231 8.98 4.52 -13.43
N GLY A 232 8.91 5.75 -12.94
CA GLY A 232 9.94 6.75 -13.04
C GLY A 232 10.94 6.75 -11.88
N VAL A 233 11.44 7.94 -11.57
CA VAL A 233 12.44 8.16 -10.51
C VAL A 233 11.82 8.94 -9.36
N ILE A 234 12.01 8.45 -8.15
CA ILE A 234 11.70 9.17 -6.90
C ILE A 234 13.00 9.30 -6.11
N GLU A 235 13.42 10.52 -5.84
CA GLU A 235 14.68 10.74 -5.13
C GLU A 235 14.62 11.91 -4.13
N ASP A 236 15.37 11.75 -3.03
CA ASP A 236 15.50 12.77 -2.00
C ASP A 236 14.13 13.23 -1.42
N CYS A 237 13.14 12.32 -1.34
CA CYS A 237 11.79 12.62 -0.88
C CYS A 237 11.54 12.12 0.54
N GLU A 238 10.61 12.78 1.25
CA GLU A 238 10.30 12.50 2.63
C GLU A 238 8.78 12.29 2.82
N ASN A 239 8.39 11.26 3.57
CA ASN A 239 7.02 11.06 4.01
C ASN A 239 6.90 11.23 5.53
N LEU A 240 6.00 12.11 5.95
CA LEU A 240 5.67 12.39 7.36
C LEU A 240 4.20 12.09 7.68
N GLY A 241 3.37 11.81 6.66
CA GLY A 241 1.96 11.51 6.81
C GLY A 241 1.70 10.01 7.04
N GLU A 242 0.52 9.67 7.52
CA GLU A 242 0.08 8.29 7.66
C GLU A 242 -0.40 7.73 6.32
N ILE A 243 -0.10 6.45 6.05
CA ILE A 243 -0.46 5.77 4.80
C ILE A 243 -1.30 4.55 5.11
N GLY A 244 -2.48 4.50 4.48
CA GLY A 244 -3.40 3.37 4.57
C GLY A 244 -4.08 3.20 5.92
N CYS A 245 -4.87 2.16 6.06
CA CYS A 245 -5.49 1.75 7.30
C CYS A 245 -5.36 0.24 7.50
N ALA A 246 -5.49 -0.20 8.76
CA ALA A 246 -5.34 -1.61 9.10
C ALA A 246 -6.35 -2.50 8.35
N GLN A 247 -5.90 -3.67 7.88
CA GLN A 247 -6.70 -4.71 7.24
C GLN A 247 -7.29 -4.33 5.87
N THR A 248 -6.82 -3.25 5.27
CA THR A 248 -7.34 -2.78 3.98
C THR A 248 -6.21 -2.32 3.08
N GLY A 249 -6.30 -2.66 1.80
CA GLY A 249 -5.38 -2.18 0.77
C GLY A 249 -4.21 -3.10 0.47
N TYR A 250 -3.80 -3.07 -0.79
CA TYR A 250 -2.66 -3.79 -1.34
C TYR A 250 -1.60 -2.80 -1.83
N ASN A 251 -0.33 -3.20 -1.78
CA ASN A 251 0.78 -2.39 -2.27
C ASN A 251 0.83 -1.01 -1.59
N LEU A 252 1.06 -0.98 -0.28
CA LEU A 252 1.15 0.27 0.47
C LEU A 252 2.58 0.56 0.88
N GLY A 253 3.08 1.73 0.52
CA GLY A 253 4.44 2.16 0.83
C GLY A 253 4.54 3.57 1.40
N GLY A 254 5.49 3.80 2.29
CA GLY A 254 5.72 5.14 2.82
C GLY A 254 6.10 6.16 1.74
N ILE A 255 6.74 5.72 0.66
CA ILE A 255 7.13 6.54 -0.49
C ILE A 255 6.31 6.15 -1.73
N ALA A 256 6.30 4.90 -2.13
CA ALA A 256 5.55 4.43 -3.28
C ALA A 256 4.74 3.18 -2.95
N GLY A 257 3.50 3.11 -3.42
CA GLY A 257 2.71 1.89 -3.30
C GLY A 257 3.32 0.78 -4.15
N ARG A 258 3.39 0.99 -5.45
CA ARG A 258 4.07 0.10 -6.41
C ARG A 258 5.17 0.83 -7.17
N GLN A 259 6.28 0.15 -7.40
CA GLN A 259 7.46 0.74 -8.03
C GLN A 259 8.08 -0.20 -9.07
N ASN A 260 8.25 0.30 -10.30
CA ASN A 260 9.01 -0.33 -11.37
C ASN A 260 10.00 0.68 -11.98
N GLY A 261 10.90 1.19 -11.18
CA GLY A 261 11.89 2.21 -11.54
C GLY A 261 12.85 2.39 -10.37
N ILE A 262 13.31 3.61 -10.10
CA ILE A 262 14.31 3.88 -9.06
C ILE A 262 13.73 4.73 -7.94
N VAL A 263 13.81 4.24 -6.71
CA VAL A 263 13.62 5.01 -5.48
C VAL A 263 14.95 5.13 -4.77
N ARG A 264 15.40 6.34 -4.47
CA ARG A 264 16.70 6.51 -3.81
C ARG A 264 16.75 7.70 -2.85
N ARG A 265 17.45 7.51 -1.73
CA ARG A 265 17.65 8.52 -0.68
C ARG A 265 16.34 9.13 -0.21
N CYS A 266 15.32 8.29 -0.07
CA CYS A 266 14.03 8.68 0.46
C CYS A 266 13.89 8.23 1.90
N GLU A 267 13.13 8.99 2.69
CA GLU A 267 12.93 8.75 4.11
C GLU A 267 11.44 8.67 4.43
N ASN A 268 11.05 7.67 5.23
CA ASN A 268 9.71 7.53 5.75
C ASN A 268 9.70 7.61 7.28
N TYR A 269 8.90 8.51 7.81
CA TYR A 269 8.63 8.68 9.24
C TYR A 269 7.16 8.39 9.59
N GLY A 270 6.28 8.36 8.60
CA GLY A 270 4.86 8.07 8.76
C GLY A 270 4.61 6.58 8.99
N THR A 271 3.53 6.26 9.67
CA THR A 271 3.07 4.87 9.82
C THR A 271 2.46 4.39 8.50
N VAL A 272 2.80 3.17 8.10
CA VAL A 272 2.20 2.51 6.93
C VAL A 272 1.38 1.32 7.41
N ARG A 273 0.09 1.29 7.05
CA ARG A 273 -0.84 0.21 7.44
C ARG A 273 -1.58 -0.31 6.23
N GLY A 274 -1.68 -1.63 6.13
CA GLY A 274 -2.40 -2.26 5.01
C GLY A 274 -2.72 -3.71 5.26
N ARG A 275 -3.27 -4.36 4.24
CA ARG A 275 -3.54 -5.79 4.27
C ARG A 275 -2.36 -6.60 3.76
N LYS A 276 -1.88 -6.33 2.54
CA LYS A 276 -0.81 -7.11 1.89
C LYS A 276 0.17 -6.18 1.19
N ASP A 277 1.40 -6.60 1.05
CA ASP A 277 2.49 -5.88 0.38
C ASP A 277 2.72 -4.50 1.01
N VAL A 278 3.01 -4.51 2.31
CA VAL A 278 3.17 -3.28 3.09
C VAL A 278 4.64 -2.99 3.34
N GLY A 279 5.15 -1.91 2.79
CA GLY A 279 6.56 -1.52 2.92
C GLY A 279 6.77 -0.14 3.53
N GLY A 280 7.80 0.01 4.35
CA GLY A 280 8.13 1.31 4.90
C GLY A 280 8.50 2.34 3.83
N ILE A 281 9.02 1.90 2.69
CA ILE A 281 9.36 2.73 1.52
C ILE A 281 8.50 2.35 0.32
N VAL A 282 8.47 1.08 -0.07
CA VAL A 282 7.73 0.61 -1.24
C VAL A 282 6.85 -0.58 -0.84
N GLY A 283 5.58 -0.57 -1.20
CA GLY A 283 4.69 -1.69 -0.99
C GLY A 283 5.10 -2.89 -1.83
N GLN A 284 5.00 -2.78 -3.14
CA GLN A 284 5.45 -3.77 -4.11
C GLN A 284 6.52 -3.18 -5.03
N MET A 285 7.63 -3.87 -5.14
CA MET A 285 8.69 -3.53 -6.08
C MET A 285 8.74 -4.56 -7.21
N GLU A 286 8.41 -4.14 -8.41
CA GLU A 286 8.48 -4.97 -9.61
C GLU A 286 9.90 -4.97 -10.20
N PRO A 287 10.44 -6.12 -10.61
CA PRO A 287 11.73 -6.18 -11.28
C PRO A 287 11.65 -5.60 -12.69
N PHE A 288 12.73 -5.02 -13.14
CA PHE A 288 12.87 -4.67 -14.55
C PHE A 288 13.12 -5.93 -15.38
N LEU A 289 12.21 -6.21 -16.30
CA LEU A 289 12.30 -7.37 -17.19
C LEU A 289 12.95 -6.98 -18.50
N THR A 290 14.00 -7.70 -18.89
CA THR A 290 14.63 -7.62 -20.21
C THR A 290 14.41 -8.95 -20.92
N LEU A 291 13.93 -8.86 -22.14
CA LEU A 291 13.80 -10.04 -22.99
C LEU A 291 15.12 -10.27 -23.70
N ARG A 292 15.76 -11.39 -23.48
CA ARG A 292 16.94 -11.83 -24.26
C ARG A 292 16.57 -13.04 -25.08
N TYR A 293 17.04 -13.00 -26.33
CA TYR A 293 16.97 -14.12 -27.24
C TYR A 293 18.23 -14.95 -27.08
N GLU A 294 18.10 -16.25 -26.99
CA GLU A 294 19.26 -17.12 -27.19
C GLU A 294 19.71 -17.00 -28.63
N GLU A 295 20.66 -16.09 -28.83
CA GLU A 295 21.32 -15.81 -30.09
C GLU A 295 21.97 -17.08 -30.69
N ASP A 296 22.21 -18.11 -29.87
CA ASP A 296 22.95 -19.31 -30.23
C ASP A 296 22.17 -20.25 -31.15
N THR A 297 20.87 -20.43 -30.96
CA THR A 297 20.06 -21.33 -31.80
C THR A 297 19.83 -20.73 -33.18
N VAL A 298 19.56 -19.41 -33.25
CA VAL A 298 19.38 -18.69 -34.51
C VAL A 298 20.68 -18.60 -35.28
N GLN A 299 21.78 -18.27 -34.59
CA GLN A 299 23.11 -18.23 -35.24
C GLN A 299 23.61 -19.63 -35.65
N ALA A 300 23.25 -20.68 -34.87
CA ALA A 300 23.54 -22.05 -35.26
C ALA A 300 22.72 -22.43 -36.52
N LEU A 301 21.44 -22.06 -36.54
CA LEU A 301 20.57 -22.28 -37.71
C LEU A 301 21.02 -21.49 -38.93
N GLU A 302 21.37 -20.19 -38.78
CA GLU A 302 21.96 -19.38 -39.91
C GLU A 302 23.27 -19.97 -40.44
N ARG A 303 24.18 -20.41 -39.55
CA ARG A 303 25.41 -21.09 -39.93
C ARG A 303 25.15 -22.40 -40.70
N GLN A 304 24.16 -23.17 -40.25
CA GLN A 304 23.77 -24.41 -40.93
C GLN A 304 23.10 -24.14 -42.28
N ILE A 305 22.27 -23.10 -42.41
CA ILE A 305 21.70 -22.65 -43.69
C ILE A 305 22.78 -22.18 -44.68
N ASP A 306 23.78 -21.43 -44.19
CA ASP A 306 24.88 -20.98 -44.99
C ASP A 306 25.76 -22.18 -45.46
N ALA A 307 25.99 -23.17 -44.59
CA ALA A 307 26.69 -24.40 -44.96
C ALA A 307 25.92 -25.24 -46.00
N LEU A 308 24.57 -25.28 -45.90
CA LEU A 308 23.71 -25.91 -46.89
C LEU A 308 23.78 -25.15 -48.25
N SER A 309 23.81 -23.82 -48.25
CA SER A 309 23.94 -22.99 -49.40
C SER A 309 25.30 -23.20 -50.07
N ASP A 310 26.38 -23.28 -49.28
CA ASP A 310 27.75 -23.55 -49.81
C ASP A 310 27.84 -24.95 -50.40
N LEU A 311 27.17 -25.95 -49.77
CA LEU A 311 27.15 -27.32 -50.31
C LEU A 311 26.30 -27.41 -51.57
N ALA A 312 25.17 -26.69 -51.67
CA ALA A 312 24.37 -26.60 -52.90
C ALA A 312 25.18 -25.96 -54.05
N ASN A 313 25.96 -24.89 -53.72
CA ASN A 313 26.89 -24.30 -54.72
C ASN A 313 28.00 -25.29 -55.13
N ALA A 314 28.55 -26.05 -54.19
CA ALA A 314 29.56 -27.05 -54.53
C ALA A 314 29.00 -28.22 -55.38
N ILE A 315 27.75 -28.61 -55.18
CA ILE A 315 27.00 -29.51 -56.04
C ILE A 315 26.85 -28.91 -57.45
N SER A 316 26.53 -27.60 -57.54
CA SER A 316 26.46 -26.86 -58.80
C SER A 316 27.79 -26.91 -59.60
N ASP A 317 28.89 -26.57 -58.95
CA ASP A 317 30.20 -26.56 -59.54
C ASP A 317 30.63 -27.95 -60.04
N THR A 318 30.23 -29.04 -59.41
CA THR A 318 30.51 -30.42 -59.77
C THR A 318 29.65 -30.87 -60.99
N ALA A 319 28.53 -30.22 -61.23
CA ALA A 319 27.56 -30.57 -62.29
C ALA A 319 27.81 -29.81 -63.61
N ASP A 320 28.79 -28.90 -63.68
CA ASP A 320 29.08 -28.03 -64.84
C ASP A 320 29.34 -28.75 -66.18
N GLY A 321 29.22 -30.08 -66.21
CA GLY A 321 29.32 -30.95 -67.44
C GLY A 321 27.98 -31.43 -68.03
N THR A 322 26.79 -31.08 -67.42
CA THR A 322 25.46 -31.55 -67.88
C THR A 322 24.37 -30.48 -67.61
N VAL A 323 24.48 -29.37 -68.24
CA VAL A 323 24.13 -28.04 -67.75
C VAL A 323 22.62 -27.74 -67.66
N ASP A 324 21.76 -28.13 -68.57
CA ASP A 324 20.41 -27.49 -68.65
C ASP A 324 19.30 -28.07 -67.74
N ARG A 325 19.46 -29.28 -67.23
CA ARG A 325 18.46 -29.84 -66.27
C ARG A 325 18.90 -29.79 -64.81
N ALA A 326 20.18 -29.81 -64.54
CA ALA A 326 20.74 -29.76 -63.22
C ALA A 326 20.64 -28.35 -62.63
N GLU A 327 20.85 -27.32 -63.49
CA GLU A 327 20.75 -25.92 -63.11
C GLU A 327 19.31 -25.55 -62.64
N THR A 328 18.25 -26.06 -63.32
CA THR A 328 16.86 -25.83 -62.91
C THR A 328 16.50 -26.47 -61.55
N ASN A 329 17.10 -27.61 -61.19
CA ASN A 329 16.84 -28.30 -59.91
C ASN A 329 17.64 -27.73 -58.79
N ILE A 330 18.83 -27.19 -59.01
CA ILE A 330 19.69 -26.51 -58.08
C ILE A 330 19.12 -25.14 -57.73
N ASP A 331 18.58 -24.41 -58.68
CA ASP A 331 17.88 -23.16 -58.48
C ASP A 331 16.64 -23.37 -57.59
N ARG A 332 15.88 -24.48 -57.75
CA ARG A 332 14.77 -24.85 -56.85
C ARG A 332 15.22 -25.19 -55.44
N ILE A 333 16.37 -25.85 -55.26
CA ILE A 333 16.94 -26.10 -53.94
C ILE A 333 17.36 -24.76 -53.28
N GLY A 334 17.95 -23.88 -54.08
CA GLY A 334 18.30 -22.52 -53.63
C GLY A 334 17.10 -21.68 -53.21
N ASP A 335 16.03 -21.72 -54.04
CA ASP A 335 14.77 -21.03 -53.73
C ASP A 335 14.09 -21.57 -52.44
N SER A 336 14.12 -22.91 -52.24
CA SER A 336 13.56 -23.55 -51.05
C SER A 336 14.34 -23.19 -49.77
N LEU A 337 15.68 -23.06 -49.88
CA LEU A 337 16.55 -22.62 -48.76
C LEU A 337 16.39 -21.11 -48.46
N ASP A 338 16.20 -20.28 -49.48
CA ASP A 338 15.95 -18.85 -49.32
C ASP A 338 14.56 -18.59 -48.73
N GLU A 339 13.56 -19.42 -49.09
CA GLU A 339 12.24 -19.36 -48.49
C GLU A 339 12.26 -19.81 -47.03
N PHE A 340 13.00 -20.87 -46.69
CA PHE A 340 13.23 -21.28 -45.31
C PHE A 340 13.95 -20.20 -44.49
N LYS A 341 14.97 -19.56 -45.05
CA LYS A 341 15.66 -18.43 -44.44
C LYS A 341 14.73 -17.22 -44.19
N TYR A 342 13.72 -17.05 -45.03
CA TYR A 342 12.68 -16.03 -44.86
C TYR A 342 11.72 -16.39 -43.72
N GLU A 343 11.28 -17.66 -43.63
CA GLU A 343 10.36 -18.14 -42.59
C GLU A 343 11.03 -18.23 -41.21
N ALA A 344 12.30 -18.61 -41.16
CA ALA A 344 13.10 -18.58 -39.92
C ALA A 344 13.33 -17.16 -39.37
N ARG A 345 12.96 -16.11 -40.08
CA ARG A 345 12.99 -14.69 -39.68
C ARG A 345 11.60 -14.15 -39.34
N GLY A 346 10.64 -15.03 -39.08
CA GLY A 346 9.25 -14.68 -39.12
C GLY A 346 8.60 -14.14 -37.85
N GLN A 347 8.96 -12.92 -37.35
CA GLN A 347 8.30 -12.18 -36.26
C GLN A 347 7.23 -11.20 -36.71
N ARG A 348 7.14 -10.98 -37.97
CA ARG A 348 6.13 -10.10 -38.51
C ARG A 348 4.70 -10.60 -38.21
N ASP A 349 4.56 -11.91 -38.08
CA ASP A 349 3.23 -12.52 -37.89
C ASP A 349 2.76 -12.44 -36.43
N TYR A 350 3.64 -12.50 -35.43
CA TYR A 350 3.29 -12.29 -34.05
C TYR A 350 2.75 -10.88 -33.77
N TYR A 351 3.47 -9.84 -34.23
CA TYR A 351 2.98 -8.47 -34.14
C TYR A 351 1.63 -8.29 -34.84
N ARG A 352 1.50 -8.93 -36.01
CA ARG A 352 0.27 -8.87 -36.76
C ARG A 352 -0.88 -9.49 -36.00
N ASP A 353 -0.67 -10.59 -35.27
CA ASP A 353 -1.70 -11.27 -34.51
C ASP A 353 -2.06 -10.49 -33.22
N GLN A 354 -1.08 -10.00 -32.47
CA GLN A 354 -1.31 -9.12 -31.31
C GLN A 354 -1.99 -7.81 -31.73
N PHE A 355 -1.52 -7.19 -32.78
CA PHE A 355 -2.17 -6.00 -33.33
C PHE A 355 -3.57 -6.28 -33.84
N LYS A 356 -3.79 -7.47 -34.42
CA LYS A 356 -5.12 -7.89 -34.89
C LYS A 356 -6.08 -8.06 -33.72
N GLU A 357 -5.66 -8.72 -32.66
CA GLU A 357 -6.49 -8.92 -31.45
C GLU A 357 -6.81 -7.57 -30.80
N TRP A 358 -5.78 -6.77 -30.52
CA TRP A 358 -5.98 -5.41 -30.02
C TRP A 358 -6.90 -4.57 -30.89
N ARG A 359 -6.75 -4.65 -32.21
CA ARG A 359 -7.57 -3.93 -33.18
C ARG A 359 -9.03 -4.39 -33.13
N GLU A 360 -9.27 -5.69 -33.04
CA GLU A 360 -10.62 -6.23 -32.94
C GLU A 360 -11.32 -5.75 -31.65
N ASP A 361 -10.60 -5.71 -30.53
CA ASP A 361 -11.07 -5.17 -29.27
C ASP A 361 -11.33 -3.64 -29.37
N MET A 362 -10.38 -2.90 -29.93
CA MET A 362 -10.52 -1.44 -30.13
C MET A 362 -11.68 -1.12 -31.09
N ASP A 363 -11.84 -1.85 -32.20
CA ASP A 363 -12.98 -1.69 -33.10
C ASP A 363 -14.31 -1.92 -32.38
N SER A 364 -14.36 -2.88 -31.45
CA SER A 364 -15.56 -3.12 -30.61
C SER A 364 -15.86 -1.95 -29.70
N VAL A 365 -14.86 -1.40 -29.01
CA VAL A 365 -15.02 -0.23 -28.14
C VAL A 365 -15.44 1.00 -28.95
N LEU A 366 -14.87 1.19 -30.12
CA LEU A 366 -15.22 2.30 -31.03
C LEU A 366 -16.63 2.14 -31.63
N ASP A 367 -17.09 0.92 -31.89
CA ASP A 367 -18.47 0.65 -32.32
C ASP A 367 -19.47 0.96 -31.20
N ASP A 368 -19.18 0.52 -29.96
CA ASP A 368 -20.02 0.82 -28.80
C ASP A 368 -20.09 2.33 -28.52
N LEU A 369 -18.98 3.04 -28.73
CA LEU A 369 -18.91 4.49 -28.62
C LEU A 369 -19.73 5.19 -29.72
N GLU A 370 -19.62 4.75 -30.98
CA GLU A 370 -20.43 5.27 -32.08
C GLU A 370 -21.92 5.01 -31.85
N ASP A 371 -22.32 3.85 -31.36
CA ASP A 371 -23.71 3.50 -31.05
C ASP A 371 -24.29 4.41 -29.97
N ILE A 372 -23.51 4.73 -28.92
CA ILE A 372 -23.94 5.70 -27.91
C ILE A 372 -24.07 7.09 -28.52
N LEU A 373 -23.08 7.52 -29.34
CA LEU A 373 -23.08 8.84 -29.99
C LEU A 373 -24.20 9.00 -31.02
N ASP A 374 -24.63 7.91 -31.66
CA ASP A 374 -25.79 7.88 -32.59
C ASP A 374 -27.13 7.95 -31.85
N GLY A 375 -27.18 7.47 -30.59
CA GLY A 375 -28.36 7.51 -29.74
C GLY A 375 -28.62 8.86 -29.07
N ILE A 376 -27.72 9.85 -29.19
CA ILE A 376 -27.86 11.16 -28.55
C ILE A 376 -28.67 12.11 -29.46
N ASP A 377 -29.86 12.50 -29.03
CA ASP A 377 -30.67 13.53 -29.73
C ASP A 377 -30.24 14.93 -29.25
N LEU A 378 -29.48 15.64 -30.08
CA LEU A 378 -28.81 16.88 -29.74
C LEU A 378 -29.43 18.08 -30.49
N ASP A 379 -29.52 19.21 -29.79
CA ASP A 379 -29.74 20.51 -30.42
C ASP A 379 -28.59 20.82 -31.41
N PRO A 380 -28.89 21.11 -32.69
CA PRO A 380 -27.89 21.35 -33.72
C PRO A 380 -26.84 22.44 -33.39
N ASP A 381 -27.18 23.37 -32.51
CA ASP A 381 -26.34 24.52 -32.16
C ASP A 381 -25.60 24.36 -30.81
N SER A 382 -25.75 23.22 -30.10
CA SER A 382 -25.10 22.99 -28.80
C SER A 382 -23.59 22.76 -28.90
N SER A 383 -22.87 23.02 -27.82
CA SER A 383 -21.44 22.65 -27.66
C SER A 383 -21.28 21.14 -27.81
N LEU A 384 -22.11 20.40 -27.12
CA LEU A 384 -22.12 18.93 -27.13
C LEU A 384 -22.30 18.31 -28.53
N ASN A 385 -23.07 18.96 -29.43
CA ASN A 385 -23.20 18.51 -30.83
C ASN A 385 -21.90 18.70 -31.63
N ARG A 386 -21.06 19.69 -31.29
CA ARG A 386 -19.76 19.88 -31.91
C ARG A 386 -18.78 18.83 -31.45
N ASP A 387 -18.78 18.53 -30.14
CA ASP A 387 -17.91 17.57 -29.51
C ASP A 387 -18.23 16.15 -30.00
N VAL A 388 -19.50 15.76 -30.10
CA VAL A 388 -19.95 14.53 -30.73
C VAL A 388 -19.50 14.41 -32.20
N LYS A 389 -19.54 15.49 -32.96
CA LYS A 389 -19.08 15.48 -34.36
C LYS A 389 -17.57 15.35 -34.46
N GLN A 390 -16.84 15.98 -33.55
CA GLN A 390 -15.40 15.87 -33.48
C GLN A 390 -15.00 14.45 -33.11
N LEU A 391 -15.54 13.89 -32.06
CA LEU A 391 -15.29 12.52 -31.62
C LEU A 391 -15.57 11.48 -32.73
N LYS A 392 -16.68 11.61 -33.46
CA LYS A 392 -16.96 10.77 -34.63
C LYS A 392 -15.94 10.94 -35.77
N SER A 393 -15.32 12.12 -35.87
CA SER A 393 -14.23 12.35 -36.84
C SER A 393 -12.95 11.64 -36.41
N ASP A 394 -12.64 11.66 -35.12
CA ASP A 394 -11.44 11.06 -34.54
C ASP A 394 -11.54 9.52 -34.56
N ILE A 395 -12.70 8.96 -34.26
CA ILE A 395 -12.97 7.52 -34.43
C ILE A 395 -12.67 7.05 -35.88
N ARG A 396 -13.15 7.80 -36.88
CA ARG A 396 -12.89 7.48 -38.28
C ARG A 396 -11.40 7.59 -38.64
N ARG A 397 -10.70 8.55 -38.00
CA ARG A 397 -9.27 8.71 -38.19
C ARG A 397 -8.50 7.54 -37.58
N ALA A 398 -8.85 7.11 -36.36
CA ALA A 398 -8.23 5.96 -35.71
C ALA A 398 -8.40 4.69 -36.54
N ARG A 399 -9.60 4.39 -37.03
CA ARG A 399 -9.84 3.22 -37.91
C ARG A 399 -8.98 3.26 -39.17
N LYS A 400 -8.83 4.43 -39.79
CA LYS A 400 -7.97 4.57 -40.97
C LYS A 400 -6.49 4.31 -40.64
N LEU A 401 -6.00 4.77 -39.47
CA LEU A 401 -4.66 4.52 -39.03
C LEU A 401 -4.42 3.04 -38.71
N MET A 402 -5.37 2.40 -38.04
CA MET A 402 -5.36 0.95 -37.82
C MET A 402 -5.37 0.12 -39.13
N ASP A 403 -6.12 0.56 -40.14
CA ASP A 403 -6.09 -0.10 -41.46
C ASP A 403 -4.73 0.08 -42.14
N THR A 404 -4.09 1.23 -41.98
CA THR A 404 -2.74 1.48 -42.52
C THR A 404 -1.71 0.58 -41.85
N LEU A 405 -1.76 0.42 -40.55
CA LEU A 405 -0.86 -0.45 -39.78
C LEU A 405 -1.13 -1.94 -40.07
N ARG A 406 -2.37 -2.31 -40.38
CA ARG A 406 -2.68 -3.68 -40.85
C ARG A 406 -1.97 -4.02 -42.16
N GLU A 407 -1.86 -3.06 -43.07
CA GLU A 407 -1.19 -3.25 -44.35
C GLU A 407 0.34 -3.25 -44.21
N ASP A 408 0.88 -2.40 -43.36
CA ASP A 408 2.33 -2.30 -43.09
C ASP A 408 2.57 -1.83 -41.65
N PRO A 409 2.83 -2.77 -40.72
CA PRO A 409 3.08 -2.46 -39.34
C PRO A 409 4.41 -1.75 -39.03
N ALA A 410 5.33 -1.68 -40.03
CA ALA A 410 6.63 -1.10 -39.83
C ALA A 410 6.67 0.43 -40.07
N GLN A 411 5.67 1.16 -39.62
CA GLN A 411 5.53 2.61 -39.77
C GLN A 411 5.46 3.32 -38.42
N PRO A 412 6.60 3.67 -37.78
CA PRO A 412 6.62 4.29 -36.44
C PRO A 412 5.81 5.59 -36.32
N GLU A 413 5.79 6.36 -37.43
CA GLU A 413 5.00 7.60 -37.46
C GLU A 413 3.50 7.36 -37.36
N VAL A 414 3.00 6.26 -37.98
CA VAL A 414 1.59 5.90 -37.97
C VAL A 414 1.20 5.39 -36.60
N TRP A 415 2.07 4.64 -35.90
CA TRP A 415 1.89 4.21 -34.52
C TRP A 415 1.75 5.41 -33.58
N SER A 416 2.65 6.38 -33.68
CA SER A 416 2.60 7.60 -32.88
C SER A 416 1.34 8.42 -33.14
N GLU A 417 0.89 8.47 -34.42
CA GLU A 417 -0.33 9.18 -34.79
C GLU A 417 -1.59 8.44 -34.30
N LEU A 418 -1.57 7.10 -34.29
CA LEU A 418 -2.68 6.29 -33.76
C LEU A 418 -2.82 6.49 -32.24
N ARG A 419 -1.71 6.48 -31.51
CA ARG A 419 -1.67 6.76 -30.08
C ARG A 419 -2.27 8.14 -29.76
N SER A 420 -1.82 9.18 -30.47
CA SER A 420 -2.36 10.54 -30.31
C SER A 420 -3.86 10.58 -30.58
N CYS A 421 -4.31 9.90 -31.61
CA CYS A 421 -5.73 9.85 -32.00
C CYS A 421 -6.56 9.12 -30.95
N ALA A 422 -6.05 8.03 -30.38
CA ALA A 422 -6.72 7.30 -29.32
C ALA A 422 -6.86 8.16 -28.05
N GLY A 423 -5.85 8.94 -27.70
CA GLY A 423 -5.91 9.93 -26.61
C GLY A 423 -6.94 11.05 -26.87
N GLU A 424 -7.04 11.53 -28.11
CA GLU A 424 -8.09 12.50 -28.50
C GLU A 424 -9.50 11.90 -28.38
N ILE A 425 -9.66 10.62 -28.71
CA ILE A 425 -10.94 9.91 -28.56
C ILE A 425 -11.28 9.75 -27.06
N LEU A 426 -10.34 9.35 -26.25
CA LEU A 426 -10.53 9.24 -24.80
C LEU A 426 -10.94 10.59 -24.19
N SER A 427 -10.22 11.66 -24.51
CA SER A 427 -10.56 12.99 -24.04
C SER A 427 -11.96 13.42 -24.48
N GLY A 428 -12.32 13.21 -25.73
CA GLY A 428 -13.65 13.52 -26.25
C GLY A 428 -14.77 12.70 -25.63
N ALA A 429 -14.50 11.43 -25.27
CA ALA A 429 -15.45 10.57 -24.58
C ALA A 429 -15.71 11.07 -23.16
N VAL A 430 -14.64 11.45 -22.44
CA VAL A 430 -14.70 12.04 -21.08
C VAL A 430 -15.45 13.37 -21.09
N ASP A 431 -15.19 14.25 -22.06
CA ASP A 431 -15.86 15.55 -22.18
C ASP A 431 -17.38 15.37 -22.43
N ILE A 432 -17.75 14.44 -23.31
CA ILE A 432 -19.15 14.10 -23.54
C ILE A 432 -19.79 13.46 -22.31
N ALA A 433 -19.05 12.63 -21.56
CA ALA A 433 -19.51 12.10 -20.29
C ALA A 433 -19.79 13.19 -19.25
N ALA A 434 -18.99 14.25 -19.22
CA ALA A 434 -19.16 15.36 -18.28
C ALA A 434 -20.44 16.19 -18.56
N GLU A 435 -20.78 16.38 -19.82
CA GLU A 435 -21.91 17.22 -20.27
C GLU A 435 -23.20 16.43 -20.55
N GLY A 436 -23.15 15.10 -20.67
CA GLY A 436 -24.27 14.25 -21.08
C GLY A 436 -25.29 13.95 -19.98
N PRO A 437 -26.53 13.57 -20.34
CA PRO A 437 -27.54 13.08 -19.40
C PRO A 437 -27.09 11.82 -18.64
N GLY A 438 -27.52 11.62 -17.39
CA GLY A 438 -27.03 10.61 -16.46
C GLY A 438 -26.84 9.17 -16.99
N VAL A 439 -27.79 8.65 -17.80
CA VAL A 439 -27.66 7.29 -18.40
C VAL A 439 -26.56 7.22 -19.46
N ILE A 440 -26.30 8.31 -20.18
CA ILE A 440 -25.24 8.39 -21.19
C ILE A 440 -23.90 8.61 -20.49
N ARG A 441 -23.87 9.37 -19.44
CA ARG A 441 -22.67 9.65 -18.63
C ARG A 441 -22.02 8.36 -18.11
N ASP A 442 -22.80 7.47 -17.52
CA ASP A 442 -22.29 6.24 -16.95
C ASP A 442 -21.74 5.31 -18.05
N ARG A 443 -22.46 5.14 -19.15
CA ARG A 443 -21.97 4.32 -20.27
C ARG A 443 -20.75 4.90 -21.00
N MET A 444 -20.67 6.22 -21.10
CA MET A 444 -19.49 6.88 -21.69
C MET A 444 -18.27 6.81 -20.76
N ARG A 445 -18.48 6.74 -19.45
CA ARG A 445 -17.39 6.54 -18.48
C ARG A 445 -16.85 5.11 -18.59
N ASP A 446 -17.72 4.10 -18.58
CA ASP A 446 -17.29 2.70 -18.74
C ASP A 446 -16.46 2.51 -20.03
N LEU A 447 -16.90 3.15 -21.14
CA LEU A 447 -16.14 3.10 -22.39
C LEU A 447 -14.85 3.93 -22.36
N ALA A 448 -14.78 5.00 -21.55
CA ALA A 448 -13.55 5.75 -21.37
C ALA A 448 -12.50 4.90 -20.64
N ASP A 449 -12.91 4.12 -19.63
CA ASP A 449 -12.05 3.19 -18.92
C ASP A 449 -11.55 2.06 -19.88
N ASP A 450 -12.42 1.51 -20.71
CA ASP A 450 -12.05 0.54 -21.74
C ASP A 450 -11.07 1.14 -22.76
N LEU A 451 -11.28 2.39 -23.21
CA LEU A 451 -10.38 3.11 -24.09
C LEU A 451 -9.01 3.37 -23.44
N GLU A 452 -8.98 3.73 -22.18
CA GLU A 452 -7.73 3.90 -21.44
C GLU A 452 -6.94 2.59 -21.43
N SER A 453 -7.57 1.48 -21.07
CA SER A 453 -6.97 0.14 -21.12
C SER A 453 -6.45 -0.21 -22.53
N MET A 454 -7.18 0.15 -23.58
CA MET A 454 -6.75 -0.10 -24.96
C MET A 454 -5.57 0.77 -25.39
N ILE A 455 -5.46 1.99 -24.85
CA ILE A 455 -4.30 2.88 -25.07
C ILE A 455 -3.05 2.28 -24.42
N TRP A 456 -3.16 1.72 -23.21
CA TRP A 456 -2.05 1.02 -22.56
C TRP A 456 -1.55 -0.16 -23.37
N ARG A 457 -2.45 -1.01 -23.83
CA ARG A 457 -2.08 -2.14 -24.71
C ARG A 457 -1.52 -1.66 -26.07
N LEU A 458 -1.90 -0.47 -26.53
CA LEU A 458 -1.30 0.16 -27.72
C LEU A 458 0.13 0.64 -27.45
N GLU A 459 0.39 1.17 -26.24
CA GLU A 459 1.75 1.55 -25.83
C GLU A 459 2.67 0.34 -25.80
N ASP A 460 2.22 -0.78 -25.20
CA ASP A 460 2.96 -2.03 -25.24
C ASP A 460 3.28 -2.49 -26.66
N LEU A 461 2.30 -2.39 -27.58
CA LEU A 461 2.51 -2.72 -28.99
C LEU A 461 3.50 -1.76 -29.68
N ILE A 462 3.51 -0.49 -29.32
CA ILE A 462 4.45 0.51 -29.83
C ILE A 462 5.85 0.23 -29.32
N ASP A 463 6.00 -0.08 -28.05
CA ASP A 463 7.29 -0.39 -27.44
C ASP A 463 7.84 -1.69 -28.04
N LEU A 464 7.03 -2.71 -28.14
CA LEU A 464 7.37 -3.92 -28.89
C LEU A 464 7.79 -3.63 -30.34
N SER A 465 7.18 -2.64 -31.01
CA SER A 465 7.55 -2.26 -32.38
C SER A 465 8.84 -1.44 -32.47
N ARG A 466 9.20 -0.73 -31.40
CA ARG A 466 10.41 0.12 -31.35
C ARG A 466 11.68 -0.67 -31.09
N ASP A 467 11.62 -1.70 -30.28
CA ASP A 467 12.79 -2.45 -29.86
C ASP A 467 13.32 -3.39 -30.94
N GLY A 468 12.75 -3.33 -32.16
CA GLY A 468 13.27 -4.08 -33.33
C GLY A 468 13.35 -5.56 -33.08
N LEU A 469 12.32 -6.07 -32.40
CA LEU A 469 12.14 -7.49 -32.17
C LEU A 469 11.96 -8.20 -33.53
N ASP A 470 13.10 -8.48 -34.18
CA ASP A 470 13.17 -9.44 -35.27
C ASP A 470 13.06 -10.84 -34.67
N ASP A 471 12.08 -11.43 -34.82
CA ASP A 471 11.38 -12.68 -34.72
C ASP A 471 12.05 -13.95 -34.40
N LEU A 472 11.72 -14.45 -33.26
CA LEU A 472 11.84 -15.88 -33.03
C LEU A 472 10.70 -16.37 -32.16
N SER A 473 9.71 -16.96 -32.66
CA SER A 473 9.08 -17.98 -31.93
C SER A 473 7.63 -18.10 -31.90
N ALA A 474 6.78 -17.75 -32.62
CA ALA A 474 5.42 -18.30 -32.42
C ALA A 474 5.24 -19.68 -32.99
N ASP A 475 6.22 -20.23 -33.70
CA ASP A 475 5.98 -21.47 -34.40
C ASP A 475 7.21 -22.37 -34.55
N LEU A 476 7.85 -22.69 -33.41
CA LEU A 476 8.87 -23.74 -33.44
C LEU A 476 8.26 -25.08 -33.85
N ASP A 477 7.07 -25.42 -33.38
CA ASP A 477 6.32 -26.62 -33.81
C ASP A 477 6.01 -26.56 -35.30
N GLN A 478 5.57 -25.42 -35.84
CA GLN A 478 5.30 -25.22 -37.25
C GLN A 478 6.61 -25.25 -38.06
N THR A 479 7.66 -24.65 -37.53
CA THR A 479 9.00 -24.65 -38.14
C THR A 479 9.57 -26.09 -38.23
N GLU A 480 9.31 -26.94 -37.23
CA GLU A 480 9.72 -28.35 -37.28
C GLU A 480 8.96 -29.11 -38.38
N VAL A 481 7.64 -28.90 -38.47
CA VAL A 481 6.81 -29.52 -39.55
C VAL A 481 7.26 -29.02 -40.93
N ASP A 482 7.43 -27.71 -41.07
CA ASP A 482 7.84 -27.08 -42.34
C ASP A 482 9.26 -27.50 -42.72
N LEU A 483 10.19 -27.65 -41.75
CA LEU A 483 11.52 -28.17 -41.96
C LEU A 483 11.48 -29.65 -42.44
N ALA A 484 10.59 -30.50 -41.87
CA ALA A 484 10.40 -31.88 -42.28
C ALA A 484 9.88 -31.98 -43.71
N GLU A 485 8.82 -31.21 -44.07
CA GLU A 485 8.28 -31.17 -45.45
C GLU A 485 9.32 -30.66 -46.45
N ARG A 486 10.08 -29.63 -46.12
CA ARG A 486 11.15 -29.07 -46.98
C ARG A 486 12.34 -30.03 -47.10
N THR A 487 12.64 -30.79 -46.04
CA THR A 487 13.66 -31.85 -46.06
C THR A 487 13.29 -32.94 -47.09
N ASP A 488 12.01 -33.34 -47.07
CA ASP A 488 11.49 -34.32 -48.03
C ASP A 488 11.52 -33.78 -49.46
N GLN A 489 11.16 -32.52 -49.68
CA GLN A 489 11.18 -31.83 -50.97
C GLN A 489 12.60 -31.69 -51.51
N VAL A 490 13.57 -31.26 -50.68
CA VAL A 490 15.00 -31.22 -51.05
C VAL A 490 15.54 -32.61 -51.34
N SER A 491 15.09 -33.66 -50.66
CA SER A 491 15.49 -35.04 -50.91
C SER A 491 14.93 -35.52 -52.26
N ASP A 492 13.71 -35.17 -52.61
CA ASP A 492 13.11 -35.49 -53.89
C ASP A 492 13.81 -34.77 -55.04
N ASP A 493 14.14 -33.47 -54.88
CA ASP A 493 14.90 -32.70 -55.89
C ASP A 493 16.34 -33.24 -56.07
N ILE A 494 17.00 -33.71 -54.99
CA ILE A 494 18.28 -34.41 -55.07
C ILE A 494 18.15 -35.75 -55.83
N ASP A 495 17.04 -36.49 -55.67
CA ASP A 495 16.85 -37.76 -56.38
C ASP A 495 16.55 -37.53 -57.85
N VAL A 496 15.90 -36.42 -58.22
CA VAL A 496 15.76 -35.96 -59.63
C VAL A 496 17.11 -35.56 -60.24
N LEU A 497 17.95 -34.81 -59.42
CA LEU A 497 19.31 -34.46 -59.79
C LEU A 497 20.17 -35.72 -60.10
N LYS A 498 20.04 -36.74 -59.22
CA LYS A 498 20.73 -38.00 -59.32
C LYS A 498 20.39 -38.79 -60.60
N GLN A 499 19.15 -38.72 -61.10
CA GLN A 499 18.75 -39.35 -62.36
C GLN A 499 19.38 -38.65 -63.57
N GLY A 500 19.63 -37.31 -63.48
CA GLY A 500 20.26 -36.50 -64.54
C GLY A 500 21.77 -36.66 -64.67
N LEU A 501 22.46 -37.09 -63.61
CA LEU A 501 23.93 -37.06 -63.50
C LEU A 501 24.58 -38.47 -63.38
N LYS A 502 24.16 -39.37 -64.19
CA LYS A 502 24.57 -40.78 -64.15
C LYS A 502 26.11 -41.03 -64.23
N ASP A 503 26.88 -40.11 -64.76
CA ASP A 503 28.34 -40.24 -64.97
C ASP A 503 29.23 -39.65 -63.89
N GLY A 504 28.72 -38.80 -62.96
CA GLY A 504 29.44 -38.21 -61.77
C GLY A 504 29.16 -38.92 -60.47
N LYS A 505 28.74 -40.14 -60.51
CA LYS A 505 28.04 -40.93 -59.46
C LYS A 505 28.70 -40.98 -58.07
N ASN A 506 30.01 -41.02 -57.95
CA ASN A 506 30.68 -41.24 -56.70
C ASN A 506 30.86 -39.93 -55.86
N GLN A 507 31.07 -38.81 -56.54
CA GLN A 507 31.31 -37.53 -55.88
C GLN A 507 29.96 -36.89 -55.39
N LEU A 508 28.93 -36.94 -56.24
CA LEU A 508 27.58 -36.48 -55.91
C LEU A 508 26.91 -37.29 -54.81
N ARG A 509 27.28 -38.61 -54.76
CA ARG A 509 26.72 -39.43 -53.66
C ARG A 509 27.31 -39.03 -52.28
N SER A 510 28.60 -38.67 -52.25
CA SER A 510 29.24 -38.18 -51.03
C SER A 510 28.65 -36.83 -50.62
N GLN A 511 28.46 -35.89 -51.57
CA GLN A 511 27.88 -34.61 -51.33
C GLN A 511 26.41 -34.70 -50.98
N LYS A 512 25.61 -35.64 -51.52
CA LYS A 512 24.25 -35.93 -51.15
C LYS A 512 24.13 -36.37 -49.68
N GLU A 513 25.00 -37.32 -49.25
CA GLU A 513 24.99 -37.78 -47.85
C GLU A 513 25.40 -36.64 -46.93
N GLN A 514 26.36 -35.79 -47.27
CA GLN A 514 26.67 -34.58 -46.50
C GLN A 514 25.50 -33.60 -46.41
N LEU A 515 24.77 -33.40 -47.50
CA LEU A 515 23.57 -32.52 -47.51
C LEU A 515 22.48 -33.08 -46.61
N LYS A 516 22.21 -34.40 -46.62
CA LYS A 516 21.27 -35.04 -45.75
C LYS A 516 21.69 -34.95 -44.26
N ASP A 517 22.97 -35.09 -44.00
CA ASP A 517 23.47 -35.00 -42.63
C ASP A 517 23.37 -33.58 -42.12
N GLN A 518 23.66 -32.55 -42.93
CA GLN A 518 23.50 -31.18 -42.55
C GLN A 518 22.02 -30.75 -42.38
N ILE A 519 21.11 -31.27 -43.23
CA ILE A 519 19.66 -31.06 -43.04
C ILE A 519 19.17 -31.72 -41.75
N ARG A 520 19.70 -32.90 -41.40
CA ARG A 520 19.38 -33.58 -40.16
C ARG A 520 19.90 -32.81 -38.96
N ASP A 521 21.16 -32.37 -39.01
CA ASP A 521 21.77 -31.53 -37.97
C ASP A 521 20.97 -30.24 -37.72
N MET A 522 20.45 -29.61 -38.79
CA MET A 522 19.60 -28.45 -38.72
C MET A 522 18.26 -28.77 -38.04
N ARG A 523 17.61 -29.89 -38.45
CA ARG A 523 16.38 -30.36 -37.79
C ARG A 523 16.61 -30.67 -36.30
N ASP A 524 17.71 -31.37 -35.99
CA ASP A 524 18.06 -31.74 -34.63
C ASP A 524 18.37 -30.49 -33.78
N THR A 525 19.00 -29.46 -34.35
CA THR A 525 19.21 -28.16 -33.70
C THR A 525 17.88 -27.46 -33.37
N VAL A 526 16.92 -27.50 -34.29
CA VAL A 526 15.57 -26.96 -34.06
C VAL A 526 14.84 -27.77 -33.02
N SER A 527 14.88 -29.11 -33.11
CA SER A 527 14.25 -30.02 -32.14
C SER A 527 14.86 -29.85 -30.75
N ASP A 528 16.19 -29.82 -30.65
CA ASP A 528 16.89 -29.58 -29.37
C ASP A 528 16.56 -28.20 -28.79
N GLY A 529 16.33 -27.18 -29.64
CA GLY A 529 15.84 -25.87 -29.21
C GLY A 529 14.42 -25.94 -28.65
N ILE A 530 13.52 -26.70 -29.33
CA ILE A 530 12.15 -26.91 -28.87
C ILE A 530 12.13 -27.72 -27.57
N ASP A 531 12.92 -28.82 -27.49
CA ASP A 531 12.96 -29.67 -26.29
C ASP A 531 13.47 -28.90 -25.08
N ARG A 532 14.51 -28.04 -25.22
CA ARG A 532 14.96 -27.16 -24.15
C ARG A 532 13.87 -26.18 -23.68
N LEU A 533 13.09 -25.65 -24.61
CA LEU A 533 12.00 -24.74 -24.30
C LEU A 533 10.79 -25.43 -23.65
N GLN A 534 10.67 -26.76 -23.78
CA GLN A 534 9.64 -27.55 -23.12
C GLN A 534 10.08 -28.14 -21.76
N GLU A 535 11.40 -28.28 -21.53
CA GLU A 535 11.95 -28.84 -20.29
C GLU A 535 12.29 -27.79 -19.24
N ASP A 536 12.49 -26.50 -19.60
CA ASP A 536 12.81 -25.45 -18.66
C ASP A 536 11.51 -24.83 -18.10
N GLU A 537 11.12 -25.26 -16.89
CA GLU A 537 10.08 -24.61 -16.09
C GLU A 537 10.51 -23.23 -15.59
N ASP A 538 11.80 -22.87 -15.64
CA ASP A 538 12.33 -21.58 -15.20
C ASP A 538 12.63 -20.63 -16.38
N LEU A 539 11.59 -20.05 -16.94
CA LEU A 539 11.67 -19.06 -18.01
C LEU A 539 12.23 -17.68 -17.59
N ILE A 540 12.57 -17.52 -16.31
CA ILE A 540 13.06 -16.24 -15.77
C ILE A 540 14.44 -16.46 -15.17
N THR A 541 15.47 -15.77 -15.70
CA THR A 541 16.79 -15.75 -15.11
C THR A 541 16.97 -14.50 -14.28
N ASP A 542 17.16 -14.65 -12.97
CA ASP A 542 17.45 -13.54 -12.07
C ASP A 542 18.94 -13.16 -12.14
N LEU A 543 19.23 -11.99 -12.69
CA LEU A 543 20.56 -11.43 -12.79
C LEU A 543 20.83 -10.32 -11.77
N SER A 544 20.00 -10.19 -10.75
CA SER A 544 20.09 -9.11 -9.75
C SER A 544 21.38 -9.18 -8.93
N GLY A 545 21.96 -10.35 -8.78
CA GLY A 545 23.26 -10.55 -8.12
C GLY A 545 24.49 -10.21 -8.98
N GLU A 546 24.34 -9.98 -10.29
CA GLU A 546 25.43 -9.67 -11.18
C GLU A 546 25.80 -8.19 -11.16
N THR A 547 27.13 -7.89 -11.11
CA THR A 547 27.64 -6.52 -11.02
C THR A 547 27.65 -5.76 -12.36
N ASP A 548 27.48 -6.46 -13.48
CA ASP A 548 27.63 -5.93 -14.82
C ASP A 548 26.24 -5.72 -15.48
N GLY A 549 25.56 -4.63 -15.15
CA GLY A 549 24.29 -4.30 -15.79
C GLY A 549 23.76 -2.92 -15.40
N GLU A 550 22.86 -2.38 -16.20
CA GLU A 550 22.16 -1.12 -15.89
C GLU A 550 21.12 -1.39 -14.80
N ILE A 551 21.19 -0.66 -13.70
CA ILE A 551 20.20 -0.75 -12.64
C ILE A 551 19.00 0.09 -13.06
N ARG A 552 17.89 -0.54 -13.37
CA ARG A 552 16.64 0.11 -13.79
C ARG A 552 15.50 0.00 -12.78
N SER A 553 15.47 -1.06 -11.99
CA SER A 553 14.55 -1.20 -10.87
C SER A 553 15.34 -1.36 -9.57
N ALA A 554 15.25 -0.37 -8.66
CA ALA A 554 16.00 -0.40 -7.42
C ALA A 554 15.42 0.50 -6.32
N VAL A 555 15.60 0.06 -5.07
CA VAL A 555 15.44 0.87 -3.86
C VAL A 555 16.80 1.03 -3.20
N LEU A 556 17.33 2.26 -3.18
CA LEU A 556 18.72 2.52 -2.82
C LEU A 556 18.84 3.60 -1.74
N GLN A 557 19.61 3.32 -0.69
CA GLN A 557 19.96 4.31 0.33
C GLN A 557 18.73 5.00 0.97
N CYS A 558 17.63 4.24 1.13
CA CYS A 558 16.41 4.74 1.74
C CYS A 558 16.38 4.37 3.23
N GLU A 559 15.71 5.20 4.03
CA GLU A 559 15.55 4.97 5.46
C GLU A 559 14.07 4.94 5.87
N ASN A 560 13.69 3.92 6.65
CA ASN A 560 12.39 3.85 7.30
C ASN A 560 12.55 4.01 8.81
N ALA A 561 11.84 5.00 9.35
CA ALA A 561 11.67 5.21 10.79
C ALA A 561 10.19 5.17 11.22
N GLY A 562 9.27 4.94 10.27
CA GLY A 562 7.84 4.79 10.51
C GLY A 562 7.46 3.34 10.77
N LEU A 563 6.45 3.11 11.63
CA LEU A 563 5.91 1.79 11.92
C LEU A 563 5.28 1.18 10.66
N VAL A 564 5.54 -0.10 10.40
CA VAL A 564 4.93 -0.86 9.32
C VAL A 564 4.03 -1.94 9.91
N GLU A 565 2.75 -1.92 9.56
CA GLU A 565 1.75 -2.89 10.02
C GLU A 565 1.00 -3.47 8.82
N GLY A 566 1.11 -4.78 8.59
CA GLY A 566 0.41 -5.52 7.54
C GLY A 566 -0.35 -6.72 8.09
N ASP A 567 -1.28 -7.26 7.31
CA ASP A 567 -1.79 -8.59 7.62
C ASP A 567 -0.86 -9.65 7.01
N PHE A 568 -0.31 -9.39 5.80
CA PHE A 568 0.63 -10.27 5.09
C PHE A 568 1.76 -9.46 4.44
N GLN A 569 2.93 -10.08 4.27
CA GLN A 569 4.04 -9.57 3.46
C GLN A 569 4.43 -8.13 3.82
N ALA A 570 4.86 -7.93 5.06
CA ALA A 570 5.32 -6.62 5.52
C ALA A 570 6.85 -6.55 5.61
N GLY A 571 7.42 -5.48 5.07
CA GLY A 571 8.85 -5.21 5.12
C GLY A 571 9.18 -3.80 5.56
N GLY A 572 10.25 -3.63 6.33
CA GLY A 572 10.67 -2.32 6.79
C GLY A 572 11.01 -1.35 5.65
N ILE A 573 11.39 -1.87 4.49
CA ILE A 573 11.67 -1.09 3.27
C ILE A 573 10.70 -1.48 2.15
N VAL A 574 10.61 -2.77 1.80
CA VAL A 574 9.76 -3.25 0.71
C VAL A 574 8.84 -4.35 1.24
N GLY A 575 7.54 -4.28 0.95
CA GLY A 575 6.58 -5.34 1.28
C GLY A 575 6.89 -6.60 0.49
N THR A 576 6.76 -6.52 -0.84
CA THR A 576 7.11 -7.60 -1.76
C THR A 576 8.06 -7.13 -2.85
N LEU A 577 9.08 -7.91 -3.12
CA LEU A 577 10.02 -7.78 -4.22
C LEU A 577 9.78 -8.90 -5.23
N GLY A 578 9.15 -8.59 -6.34
CA GLY A 578 8.84 -9.56 -7.39
C GLY A 578 7.58 -9.17 -8.16
N VAL A 579 7.27 -9.93 -9.19
CA VAL A 579 6.00 -9.84 -9.91
C VAL A 579 5.02 -10.76 -9.22
N GLU A 580 4.07 -10.21 -8.52
CA GLU A 580 2.92 -10.96 -8.04
C GLU A 580 1.70 -10.54 -8.85
N LEU A 581 0.87 -11.51 -9.21
CA LEU A 581 -0.40 -11.23 -9.86
C LEU A 581 -1.34 -10.61 -8.83
N GLU A 582 -2.06 -9.57 -9.23
CA GLU A 582 -3.07 -8.93 -8.39
C GLU A 582 -4.16 -9.95 -8.05
N GLY A 583 -4.32 -10.30 -6.77
CA GLY A 583 -5.31 -11.27 -6.32
C GLY A 583 -5.40 -11.36 -4.80
N GLU A 584 -6.41 -12.05 -4.32
CA GLU A 584 -6.52 -12.41 -2.90
C GLU A 584 -5.36 -13.35 -2.54
N PRO A 585 -4.81 -13.27 -1.32
CA PRO A 585 -3.69 -14.13 -0.92
C PRO A 585 -3.93 -15.64 -1.13
N GLU A 586 -5.19 -16.04 -1.13
CA GLU A 586 -5.62 -17.41 -1.37
C GLU A 586 -5.64 -17.79 -2.86
N GLU A 587 -5.63 -16.83 -3.79
CA GLU A 587 -5.67 -17.04 -5.24
C GLU A 587 -4.30 -16.94 -5.92
N ASP A 588 -3.30 -16.34 -5.26
CA ASP A 588 -1.95 -16.14 -5.81
C ASP A 588 -1.21 -17.47 -6.13
N VAL A 589 -1.69 -18.59 -5.60
CA VAL A 589 -1.03 -19.91 -5.76
C VAL A 589 -1.32 -20.57 -7.11
N ASP A 590 -2.41 -20.21 -7.80
CA ASP A 590 -2.87 -20.95 -9.00
C ASP A 590 -2.66 -20.22 -10.35
N SER A 591 -2.17 -18.99 -10.36
CA SER A 591 -2.16 -18.15 -11.56
C SER A 591 -0.88 -18.20 -12.42
N ILE A 592 0.06 -19.07 -12.11
CA ILE A 592 1.29 -19.31 -12.93
C ILE A 592 0.96 -20.11 -14.23
N GLY A 593 -0.23 -19.97 -14.75
CA GLY A 593 -0.77 -20.88 -15.78
C GLY A 593 -0.93 -20.35 -17.19
N ASP A 594 -0.53 -19.13 -17.56
CA ASP A 594 -0.64 -18.72 -18.96
C ASP A 594 0.72 -18.85 -19.69
N ARG A 595 0.84 -20.00 -20.37
CA ARG A 595 2.03 -20.52 -21.02
C ARG A 595 2.02 -20.16 -22.49
N SER A 596 2.25 -18.94 -22.80
CA SER A 596 2.52 -18.66 -24.21
C SER A 596 3.63 -17.64 -24.32
N LEU A 597 4.85 -18.10 -24.27
CA LEU A 597 5.94 -17.43 -25.01
C LEU A 597 7.31 -17.91 -24.50
N ASN A 598 7.98 -18.62 -25.33
CA ASN A 598 9.32 -19.18 -25.10
C ASN A 598 10.41 -18.10 -25.19
N MET A 599 10.57 -17.29 -24.15
CA MET A 599 11.60 -16.25 -24.12
C MET A 599 12.33 -16.33 -22.80
N VAL A 600 13.66 -16.33 -22.80
CA VAL A 600 14.42 -16.14 -21.57
C VAL A 600 14.21 -14.70 -21.11
N ARG A 601 13.51 -14.55 -20.01
CA ARG A 601 13.32 -13.26 -19.36
C ARG A 601 14.45 -13.07 -18.37
N GLU A 602 15.30 -12.07 -18.61
CA GLU A 602 16.25 -11.65 -17.59
C GLU A 602 15.59 -10.59 -16.72
N MET A 603 15.64 -10.76 -15.43
CA MET A 603 15.13 -9.76 -14.51
C MET A 603 16.24 -9.21 -13.63
N ARG A 604 16.06 -7.95 -13.21
CA ARG A 604 16.93 -7.28 -12.25
C ARG A 604 16.11 -6.44 -11.30
N ALA A 605 16.31 -6.69 -10.02
CA ALA A 605 15.75 -5.87 -8.95
C ALA A 605 16.73 -5.84 -7.78
N THR A 606 16.97 -4.67 -7.21
CA THR A 606 17.96 -4.53 -6.13
C THR A 606 17.44 -3.63 -5.02
N VAL A 607 17.49 -4.14 -3.79
CA VAL A 607 17.29 -3.34 -2.58
C VAL A 607 18.63 -3.24 -1.88
N ALA A 608 19.24 -2.05 -1.85
CA ALA A 608 20.60 -1.94 -1.36
C ALA A 608 20.85 -0.68 -0.51
N LEU A 609 21.70 -0.84 0.51
CA LEU A 609 22.15 0.23 1.39
C LEU A 609 20.98 0.95 2.10
N CYS A 610 19.87 0.24 2.27
CA CYS A 610 18.70 0.75 2.95
C CYS A 610 18.77 0.45 4.44
N LYS A 611 18.09 1.29 5.23
CA LYS A 611 18.09 1.19 6.69
C LYS A 611 16.66 1.21 7.22
N ASN A 612 16.33 0.24 8.05
CA ASN A 612 15.10 0.24 8.83
C ASN A 612 15.41 0.41 10.31
N THR A 613 14.75 1.36 10.95
CA THR A 613 14.91 1.65 12.39
C THR A 613 13.60 1.48 13.17
N SER A 614 12.52 1.13 12.48
CA SER A 614 11.19 0.99 13.09
C SER A 614 10.69 -0.45 13.04
N ASP A 615 9.71 -0.75 13.88
CA ASP A 615 9.13 -2.08 13.98
C ASP A 615 8.35 -2.45 12.72
N VAL A 616 8.38 -3.74 12.40
CA VAL A 616 7.54 -4.37 11.37
C VAL A 616 6.64 -5.40 12.03
N ARG A 617 5.34 -5.31 11.78
CA ARG A 617 4.34 -6.19 12.36
C ARG A 617 3.45 -6.78 11.29
N THR A 618 3.26 -8.11 11.34
CA THR A 618 2.27 -8.82 10.54
C THR A 618 1.40 -9.68 11.43
N LYS A 619 0.18 -9.94 10.98
CA LYS A 619 -0.68 -10.97 11.59
C LYS A 619 -0.44 -12.33 10.96
N GLY A 620 -0.22 -12.37 9.66
CA GLY A 620 0.08 -13.55 8.87
C GLY A 620 1.53 -13.57 8.42
N ASP A 621 1.80 -14.23 7.31
CA ASP A 621 3.12 -14.64 6.86
C ASP A 621 3.98 -13.50 6.29
N CYS A 622 5.29 -13.75 6.29
CA CYS A 622 6.34 -12.96 5.66
C CYS A 622 6.56 -11.57 6.28
N ALA A 623 7.11 -11.54 7.48
CA ALA A 623 7.61 -10.33 8.13
C ALA A 623 9.13 -10.20 7.97
N GLY A 624 9.61 -9.10 7.40
CA GLY A 624 11.04 -8.85 7.23
C GLY A 624 11.49 -7.44 7.60
N GLY A 625 12.67 -7.31 8.18
CA GLY A 625 13.20 -6.00 8.56
C GLY A 625 13.47 -5.08 7.38
N ILE A 626 13.74 -5.64 6.22
CA ILE A 626 13.96 -4.93 4.95
C ILE A 626 12.87 -5.33 3.95
N VAL A 627 12.71 -6.62 3.67
CA VAL A 627 11.72 -7.10 2.68
C VAL A 627 10.82 -8.14 3.33
N GLY A 628 9.49 -8.00 3.20
CA GLY A 628 8.56 -9.02 3.65
C GLY A 628 8.76 -10.32 2.88
N ARG A 629 8.58 -10.27 1.56
CA ARG A 629 8.80 -11.39 0.64
C ARG A 629 9.60 -10.97 -0.58
N ALA A 630 10.67 -11.67 -0.89
CA ALA A 630 11.42 -11.51 -2.12
C ALA A 630 11.25 -12.76 -2.98
N VAL A 631 10.45 -12.66 -4.04
CA VAL A 631 10.26 -13.72 -5.04
C VAL A 631 11.50 -13.81 -5.95
N SER A 632 12.31 -12.77 -5.97
CA SER A 632 13.51 -12.64 -6.78
C SER A 632 14.29 -11.41 -6.34
N GLY A 633 15.43 -11.14 -6.94
CA GLY A 633 16.18 -9.92 -6.70
C GLY A 633 17.34 -10.07 -5.73
N ALA A 634 18.07 -8.98 -5.49
CA ALA A 634 19.21 -8.95 -4.59
C ALA A 634 19.02 -7.95 -3.44
N LEU A 635 19.23 -8.41 -2.22
CA LEU A 635 19.25 -7.60 -1.02
C LEU A 635 20.69 -7.41 -0.58
N VAL A 636 21.24 -6.20 -0.73
CA VAL A 636 22.68 -5.98 -0.60
C VAL A 636 22.98 -4.89 0.44
N ARG A 637 23.72 -5.25 1.48
CA ARG A 637 24.22 -4.33 2.51
C ARG A 637 23.15 -3.45 3.14
N ASN A 638 21.98 -4.02 3.39
CA ASN A 638 20.92 -3.36 4.11
C ASN A 638 21.09 -3.53 5.63
N GLU A 639 20.52 -2.63 6.40
CA GLU A 639 20.61 -2.59 7.84
C GLU A 639 19.22 -2.58 8.48
N ASN A 640 18.95 -3.51 9.41
CA ASN A 640 17.71 -3.51 10.19
C ASN A 640 18.00 -3.42 11.68
N TYR A 641 17.34 -2.47 12.35
CA TYR A 641 17.36 -2.21 13.78
C TYR A 641 15.98 -2.22 14.43
N GLY A 642 14.92 -2.35 13.63
CA GLY A 642 13.55 -2.47 14.08
C GLY A 642 13.20 -3.89 14.48
N ASP A 643 12.35 -4.07 15.48
CA ASP A 643 11.87 -5.39 15.89
C ASP A 643 10.86 -5.93 14.88
N ILE A 644 10.90 -7.23 14.66
CA ILE A 644 10.05 -7.94 13.71
C ILE A 644 9.09 -8.81 14.48
N ASN A 645 7.80 -8.65 14.20
CA ASN A 645 6.75 -9.42 14.84
C ASN A 645 5.76 -9.97 13.81
N ALA A 646 5.78 -11.28 13.60
CA ALA A 646 4.79 -12.05 12.86
C ALA A 646 3.92 -12.80 13.88
N ASP A 647 2.82 -12.17 14.34
CA ASP A 647 2.06 -12.57 15.53
C ASP A 647 1.47 -13.98 15.42
N GLU A 648 0.79 -14.30 14.31
CA GLU A 648 0.22 -15.62 14.02
C GLU A 648 0.85 -16.25 12.77
N GLY A 649 1.84 -15.57 12.15
CA GLY A 649 2.39 -15.91 10.85
C GLY A 649 3.67 -16.72 10.90
N GLU A 650 3.97 -17.32 9.78
CA GLU A 650 5.23 -18.00 9.50
C GLU A 650 6.20 -17.06 8.75
N MET A 651 7.46 -17.44 8.61
CA MET A 651 8.49 -16.75 7.82
C MET A 651 8.81 -15.34 8.34
N ALA A 652 9.37 -15.26 9.55
CA ALA A 652 9.90 -14.02 10.12
C ALA A 652 11.43 -13.95 10.03
N GLY A 653 11.96 -12.84 9.52
CA GLY A 653 13.40 -12.64 9.40
C GLY A 653 13.88 -11.23 9.69
N GLY A 654 15.07 -11.11 10.25
CA GLY A 654 15.66 -9.80 10.56
C GLY A 654 15.89 -8.92 9.33
N ILE A 655 16.06 -9.52 8.15
CA ILE A 655 16.19 -8.82 6.86
C ILE A 655 15.00 -9.17 5.96
N ALA A 656 14.72 -10.47 5.73
CA ALA A 656 13.59 -10.85 4.88
C ALA A 656 12.76 -11.94 5.57
N GLY A 657 11.42 -11.87 5.41
CA GLY A 657 10.54 -12.95 5.84
C GLY A 657 10.79 -14.20 5.02
N SER A 658 10.69 -14.08 3.70
CA SER A 658 11.05 -15.14 2.73
C SER A 658 11.83 -14.54 1.56
N SER A 659 12.77 -15.30 1.00
CA SER A 659 13.54 -14.86 -0.17
C SER A 659 14.01 -16.03 -1.02
N THR A 660 13.66 -16.05 -2.31
CA THR A 660 14.28 -16.88 -3.33
C THR A 660 15.40 -16.15 -4.08
N GLY A 661 15.59 -14.86 -3.81
CA GLY A 661 16.72 -14.06 -4.29
C GLY A 661 17.94 -14.12 -3.37
N SER A 662 18.97 -13.34 -3.69
CA SER A 662 20.24 -13.33 -2.94
C SER A 662 20.24 -12.29 -1.81
N LEU A 663 20.79 -12.68 -0.64
CA LEU A 663 21.03 -11.80 0.50
C LEU A 663 22.55 -11.71 0.75
N ASP A 664 23.14 -10.54 0.41
CA ASP A 664 24.59 -10.35 0.51
C ASP A 664 24.95 -9.18 1.42
N GLY A 665 25.74 -9.47 2.47
CA GLY A 665 26.34 -8.48 3.34
C GLY A 665 25.37 -7.66 4.19
N ASN A 666 24.15 -8.14 4.46
CA ASN A 666 23.16 -7.43 5.25
C ASN A 666 23.41 -7.52 6.76
N TYR A 667 22.86 -6.59 7.52
CA TYR A 667 23.06 -6.44 8.95
C TYR A 667 21.72 -6.44 9.69
N ALA A 668 21.51 -7.37 10.60
CA ALA A 668 20.32 -7.43 11.46
C ALA A 668 20.71 -7.31 12.93
N PHE A 669 20.22 -6.26 13.59
CA PHE A 669 20.33 -6.09 15.03
C PHE A 669 18.97 -5.75 15.62
N CYS A 670 18.21 -6.78 15.95
CA CYS A 670 16.79 -6.66 16.30
C CYS A 670 16.32 -7.88 17.11
N ARG A 671 15.08 -7.80 17.56
CA ARG A 671 14.31 -8.96 18.02
C ARG A 671 13.45 -9.45 16.87
N VAL A 672 13.37 -10.77 16.69
CA VAL A 672 12.48 -11.41 15.71
C VAL A 672 11.55 -12.36 16.47
N TYR A 673 10.26 -12.10 16.36
CA TYR A 673 9.19 -12.93 16.88
C TYR A 673 8.39 -13.51 15.72
N GLY A 674 8.23 -14.84 15.68
CA GLY A 674 7.46 -15.52 14.63
C GLY A 674 7.13 -16.96 14.99
N GLY A 675 6.30 -17.57 14.15
CA GLY A 675 5.98 -19.01 14.19
C GLY A 675 7.10 -19.86 13.61
N ASN A 676 6.75 -20.77 12.69
CA ASN A 676 7.73 -21.53 11.93
C ASN A 676 8.58 -20.63 11.04
N TYR A 677 9.74 -21.11 10.62
CA TYR A 677 10.67 -20.38 9.75
C TYR A 677 11.07 -19.00 10.30
N THR A 678 11.58 -18.97 11.53
CA THR A 678 12.09 -17.75 12.15
C THR A 678 13.61 -17.68 12.05
N GLY A 679 14.12 -16.65 11.38
CA GLY A 679 15.56 -16.48 11.16
C GLY A 679 16.11 -15.11 11.53
N GLY A 680 17.40 -15.08 11.94
CA GLY A 680 18.06 -13.82 12.26
C GLY A 680 18.27 -12.91 11.05
N ILE A 681 18.44 -13.48 9.87
CA ILE A 681 18.53 -12.80 8.60
C ILE A 681 17.25 -13.07 7.79
N VAL A 682 16.88 -14.33 7.59
CA VAL A 682 15.73 -14.69 6.77
C VAL A 682 14.94 -15.84 7.39
N GLY A 683 13.61 -15.79 7.30
CA GLY A 683 12.75 -16.90 7.74
C GLY A 683 12.98 -18.12 6.87
N GLN A 684 12.71 -18.02 5.57
CA GLN A 684 13.05 -19.02 4.55
C GLN A 684 13.85 -18.36 3.44
N GLY A 685 15.03 -18.93 3.12
CA GLY A 685 15.97 -18.31 2.17
C GLY A 685 16.53 -19.27 1.14
N MET A 686 17.26 -18.73 0.17
CA MET A 686 17.97 -19.48 -0.86
C MET A 686 19.47 -19.17 -0.80
N ASP A 687 19.91 -17.97 -1.20
CA ASP A 687 21.32 -17.60 -1.27
C ASP A 687 21.72 -16.59 -0.20
N LEU A 688 22.54 -17.00 0.76
CA LEU A 688 22.91 -16.20 1.92
C LEU A 688 24.43 -16.05 2.00
N SER A 689 24.95 -14.84 1.76
CA SER A 689 26.40 -14.60 1.81
C SER A 689 26.75 -13.37 2.67
N GLY A 690 27.74 -13.53 3.53
CA GLY A 690 28.37 -12.41 4.23
C GLY A 690 27.47 -11.61 5.17
N ASN A 691 26.30 -12.12 5.60
CA ASN A 691 25.37 -11.40 6.46
C ASN A 691 25.77 -11.47 7.94
N TYR A 692 25.38 -10.46 8.70
CA TYR A 692 25.69 -10.31 10.12
C TYR A 692 24.40 -10.23 10.95
N ALA A 693 24.25 -11.14 11.92
CA ALA A 693 23.09 -11.20 12.79
C ALA A 693 23.46 -11.04 14.27
N MET A 694 22.91 -10.02 14.91
CA MET A 694 22.92 -9.84 16.37
C MET A 694 21.47 -9.78 16.84
N VAL A 695 20.82 -10.95 16.89
CA VAL A 695 19.37 -11.04 17.04
C VAL A 695 18.97 -11.78 18.31
N THR A 696 17.80 -11.44 18.83
CA THR A 696 17.07 -12.25 19.79
C THR A 696 15.90 -12.90 19.07
N LEU A 697 15.87 -14.22 19.04
CA LEU A 697 14.80 -14.99 18.43
C LEU A 697 13.79 -15.40 19.48
N ASP A 698 12.58 -14.85 19.39
CA ASP A 698 11.44 -15.22 20.22
C ASP A 698 10.38 -15.89 19.34
N GLY A 699 9.44 -16.66 19.91
CA GLY A 699 8.38 -17.28 19.15
C GLY A 699 7.62 -18.31 19.98
N GLU A 700 6.64 -18.94 19.36
CA GLU A 700 5.87 -20.01 19.97
C GLU A 700 6.79 -21.16 20.45
N PRO A 701 6.51 -21.78 21.60
CA PRO A 701 7.36 -22.83 22.17
C PRO A 701 7.54 -24.06 21.27
N ASP A 702 6.55 -24.31 20.40
CA ASP A 702 6.50 -25.45 19.49
C ASP A 702 6.94 -25.08 18.05
N SER A 703 7.48 -23.85 17.82
CA SER A 703 7.95 -23.45 16.49
C SER A 703 9.09 -24.34 16.02
N GLU A 704 8.95 -24.86 14.80
CA GLU A 704 9.98 -25.56 14.06
C GLU A 704 10.78 -24.55 13.21
N TRP A 705 11.94 -24.93 12.71
CA TRP A 705 12.73 -24.16 11.74
C TRP A 705 13.20 -22.78 12.25
N ARG A 706 14.00 -22.78 13.31
CA ARG A 706 14.57 -21.55 13.90
C ARG A 706 16.07 -21.51 13.76
N GLY A 707 16.61 -20.40 13.25
CA GLY A 707 18.05 -20.24 13.11
C GLY A 707 18.55 -18.80 13.26
N SER A 708 19.76 -18.63 13.78
CA SER A 708 20.37 -17.29 13.97
C SER A 708 20.70 -16.59 12.66
N ILE A 709 20.74 -17.33 11.55
CA ILE A 709 20.86 -16.80 10.18
C ILE A 709 19.54 -17.04 9.45
N ALA A 710 19.08 -18.29 9.32
CA ALA A 710 17.87 -18.63 8.62
C ALA A 710 17.04 -19.65 9.38
N GLY A 711 15.70 -19.54 9.32
CA GLY A 711 14.82 -20.60 9.79
C GLY A 711 15.04 -21.85 8.95
N ASP A 712 14.98 -21.71 7.63
CA ASP A 712 15.26 -22.76 6.65
C ASP A 712 15.97 -22.19 5.42
N VAL A 713 16.67 -23.04 4.69
CA VAL A 713 17.30 -22.71 3.40
C VAL A 713 16.91 -23.78 2.39
N ASP A 714 16.48 -23.33 1.22
CA ASP A 714 16.13 -24.23 0.12
C ASP A 714 17.26 -25.22 -0.21
N ALA A 715 16.89 -26.42 -0.65
CA ALA A 715 17.84 -27.48 -0.94
C ALA A 715 18.88 -27.11 -2.02
N ASP A 716 18.52 -26.25 -2.94
CA ASP A 716 19.37 -25.73 -4.02
C ASP A 716 20.08 -24.42 -3.63
N GLY A 717 19.81 -23.89 -2.45
CA GLY A 717 20.38 -22.65 -1.92
C GLY A 717 21.81 -22.78 -1.40
N SER A 718 22.45 -21.63 -1.22
CA SER A 718 23.84 -21.52 -0.73
C SER A 718 23.95 -20.68 0.53
N VAL A 719 24.78 -21.13 1.49
CA VAL A 719 25.09 -20.40 2.72
C VAL A 719 26.59 -20.24 2.84
N SER A 720 27.11 -19.01 2.91
CA SER A 720 28.55 -18.77 2.97
C SER A 720 28.90 -17.47 3.71
N GLY A 721 29.95 -17.54 4.55
CA GLY A 721 30.55 -16.35 5.17
C GLY A 721 29.64 -15.54 6.12
N ASN A 722 28.51 -16.09 6.55
CA ASN A 722 27.60 -15.41 7.47
C ASN A 722 28.14 -15.45 8.90
N VAL A 723 27.82 -14.46 9.70
CA VAL A 723 28.30 -14.29 11.08
C VAL A 723 27.12 -13.98 11.99
N TYR A 724 27.04 -14.63 13.14
CA TYR A 724 26.00 -14.34 14.12
C TYR A 724 26.55 -14.32 15.56
N LEU A 725 25.96 -13.46 16.38
CA LEU A 725 26.25 -13.44 17.81
C LEU A 725 25.71 -14.74 18.44
N GLU A 726 26.58 -15.46 19.16
CA GLU A 726 26.18 -16.69 19.85
C GLU A 726 25.04 -16.42 20.85
N ASN A 727 23.89 -17.01 20.62
CA ASN A 727 22.68 -16.86 21.43
C ASN A 727 22.07 -18.20 21.87
N GLY A 728 22.77 -19.30 21.59
CA GLY A 728 22.33 -20.67 21.92
C GLY A 728 21.45 -21.33 20.86
N VAL A 729 21.17 -20.63 19.74
CA VAL A 729 20.45 -21.16 18.57
C VAL A 729 21.47 -21.35 17.44
N GLY A 730 21.37 -22.47 16.69
CA GLY A 730 22.23 -22.71 15.54
C GLY A 730 21.99 -21.73 14.39
N ALA A 731 22.82 -21.82 13.35
CA ALA A 731 22.75 -20.91 12.21
C ALA A 731 21.48 -21.10 11.38
N VAL A 732 21.18 -22.32 10.97
CA VAL A 732 20.02 -22.67 10.13
C VAL A 732 19.30 -23.85 10.78
N ASP A 733 18.00 -23.76 10.93
CA ASP A 733 17.18 -24.81 11.56
C ASP A 733 17.75 -25.31 12.90
N GLY A 734 18.27 -24.40 13.71
CA GLY A 734 18.92 -24.76 14.97
C GLY A 734 20.23 -25.53 14.83
N VAL A 735 20.72 -25.74 13.60
CA VAL A 735 21.98 -26.47 13.32
C VAL A 735 23.12 -25.50 13.09
N THR A 736 24.30 -25.81 13.61
CA THR A 736 25.51 -24.99 13.38
C THR A 736 26.18 -25.40 12.07
N TYR A 737 26.30 -24.43 11.16
CA TYR A 737 27.01 -24.58 9.87
C TYR A 737 28.39 -23.93 9.97
N MET A 738 29.35 -24.56 10.71
CA MET A 738 30.63 -23.96 11.11
C MET A 738 31.51 -23.44 9.96
N ASP A 739 31.37 -24.00 8.76
CA ASP A 739 32.15 -23.60 7.58
C ASP A 739 31.39 -22.56 6.71
N GLN A 740 30.10 -22.29 7.00
CA GLN A 740 29.22 -21.46 6.20
C GLN A 740 28.65 -20.27 7.00
N ALA A 741 28.47 -20.48 8.31
CA ALA A 741 28.02 -19.47 9.24
C ALA A 741 28.77 -19.58 10.57
N ALA A 742 29.41 -18.49 11.00
CA ALA A 742 30.25 -18.48 12.21
C ALA A 742 29.47 -17.90 13.40
N ALA A 743 29.34 -18.74 14.46
CA ALA A 743 28.92 -18.23 15.77
C ALA A 743 30.11 -17.53 16.43
N VAL A 744 29.93 -16.27 16.82
CA VAL A 744 31.00 -15.45 17.41
C VAL A 744 30.57 -14.82 18.73
N THR A 745 31.54 -14.50 19.56
CA THR A 745 31.30 -13.67 20.74
C THR A 745 31.12 -12.21 20.34
N TYR A 746 30.55 -11.40 21.25
CA TYR A 746 30.37 -9.97 20.97
C TYR A 746 31.72 -9.24 20.70
N GLU A 747 32.81 -9.63 21.37
CA GLU A 747 34.15 -9.05 21.14
C GLU A 747 34.67 -9.38 19.72
N GLU A 748 34.44 -10.61 19.25
CA GLU A 748 34.80 -11.04 17.90
C GLU A 748 33.92 -10.35 16.84
N LEU A 749 32.62 -10.18 17.11
CA LEU A 749 31.72 -9.45 16.24
C LEU A 749 32.19 -7.99 16.04
N LEU A 750 32.56 -7.34 17.12
CA LEU A 750 33.09 -5.96 17.07
C LEU A 750 34.40 -5.81 16.31
N ALA A 751 35.16 -6.90 16.15
CA ALA A 751 36.40 -6.90 15.37
C ALA A 751 36.15 -7.03 13.86
N ALA A 752 34.93 -7.27 13.42
CA ALA A 752 34.58 -7.39 12.02
C ALA A 752 34.77 -6.03 11.31
N GLU A 753 35.45 -6.05 10.16
CA GLU A 753 35.64 -4.85 9.35
C GLU A 753 34.33 -4.43 8.69
N GLY A 754 33.96 -3.17 8.79
CA GLY A 754 32.73 -2.64 8.16
C GLY A 754 31.45 -2.80 8.98
N LEU A 755 31.52 -3.31 10.22
CA LEU A 755 30.36 -3.44 11.11
C LEU A 755 29.77 -2.04 11.42
N PRO A 756 28.44 -1.84 11.24
CA PRO A 756 27.80 -0.56 11.57
C PRO A 756 27.99 -0.13 13.03
N GLU A 757 28.04 1.19 13.26
CA GLU A 757 28.24 1.75 14.60
C GLU A 757 27.10 1.40 15.57
N GLU A 758 25.91 1.18 15.06
CA GLU A 758 24.72 0.77 15.80
C GLU A 758 24.91 -0.56 16.54
N PHE A 759 25.70 -1.48 16.01
CA PHE A 759 26.05 -2.75 16.68
C PHE A 759 26.93 -2.56 17.93
N LYS A 760 27.54 -1.38 18.08
CA LYS A 760 28.47 -1.08 19.18
C LYS A 760 27.80 -0.48 20.42
N VAL A 761 26.55 -0.01 20.26
CA VAL A 761 25.83 0.72 21.31
C VAL A 761 24.37 0.26 21.36
N MET A 762 23.95 -0.20 22.53
CA MET A 762 22.54 -0.55 22.78
C MET A 762 21.75 0.70 23.14
N HIS A 763 20.52 0.76 22.68
CA HIS A 763 19.59 1.84 22.97
C HIS A 763 18.44 1.33 23.83
N VAL A 764 18.18 2.02 24.95
CA VAL A 764 16.94 1.82 25.72
C VAL A 764 16.08 3.05 25.54
N THR A 765 15.02 2.92 24.78
CA THR A 765 14.10 4.02 24.44
C THR A 765 12.83 3.94 25.27
N PHE A 766 12.58 4.96 26.08
CA PHE A 766 11.35 5.13 26.85
C PHE A 766 10.34 5.91 25.99
N LEU A 767 9.18 5.33 25.74
CA LEU A 767 8.15 5.87 24.85
C LEU A 767 6.87 6.17 25.63
N ALA A 768 6.26 7.33 25.40
CA ALA A 768 4.93 7.65 25.90
C ALA A 768 4.02 8.08 24.73
N ASP A 769 2.89 7.44 24.58
CA ASP A 769 1.98 7.64 23.44
C ASP A 769 2.72 7.59 22.09
N GLY A 770 3.67 6.64 21.95
CA GLY A 770 4.49 6.44 20.76
C GLY A 770 5.63 7.43 20.56
N GLN A 771 5.75 8.45 21.40
CA GLN A 771 6.81 9.45 21.30
C GLN A 771 7.97 9.17 22.26
N PRO A 772 9.23 9.33 21.85
CA PRO A 772 10.38 9.10 22.71
C PRO A 772 10.49 10.16 23.80
N VAL A 773 10.41 9.72 25.05
CA VAL A 773 10.63 10.55 26.25
C VAL A 773 12.12 10.66 26.55
N LYS A 774 12.83 9.54 26.40
CA LYS A 774 14.27 9.46 26.65
C LYS A 774 14.87 8.26 25.94
N VAL A 775 16.06 8.47 25.37
CA VAL A 775 16.90 7.41 24.83
C VAL A 775 18.18 7.31 25.67
N LEU A 776 18.43 6.15 26.23
CA LEU A 776 19.66 5.84 26.94
C LEU A 776 20.57 5.03 26.02
N LYS A 777 21.84 5.40 25.98
CA LYS A 777 22.88 4.62 25.30
C LYS A 777 23.62 3.78 26.33
N CYS A 778 23.67 2.49 26.12
CA CYS A 778 24.27 1.50 27.00
C CYS A 778 25.31 0.69 26.24
N SER A 779 26.36 0.25 26.95
CA SER A 779 27.27 -0.76 26.41
C SER A 779 26.59 -2.15 26.48
N TYR A 780 26.99 -3.07 25.61
CA TYR A 780 26.49 -4.43 25.65
C TYR A 780 26.69 -5.08 27.04
N GLY A 781 25.60 -5.60 27.60
CA GLY A 781 25.59 -6.21 28.93
C GLY A 781 25.59 -5.23 30.11
N GLU A 782 25.52 -3.93 29.89
CA GLU A 782 25.40 -2.91 30.94
C GLU A 782 23.99 -2.90 31.54
N ALA A 783 23.90 -2.60 32.84
CA ALA A 783 22.65 -2.44 33.56
C ALA A 783 22.19 -0.99 33.58
N VAL A 784 20.92 -0.72 33.35
CA VAL A 784 20.31 0.60 33.52
C VAL A 784 19.96 0.80 34.98
N SER A 785 20.53 1.85 35.62
CA SER A 785 20.20 2.19 37.00
C SER A 785 18.81 2.85 37.10
N GLN A 786 18.16 2.68 38.25
CA GLN A 786 16.85 3.31 38.55
C GLN A 786 16.89 4.84 38.39
N THR A 787 18.03 5.49 38.63
CA THR A 787 18.18 6.94 38.48
C THR A 787 18.27 7.40 37.01
N GLN A 788 18.48 6.49 36.07
CA GLN A 788 18.51 6.78 34.64
C GLN A 788 17.12 6.67 33.99
N ILE A 789 16.21 5.90 34.63
CA ILE A 789 14.82 5.75 34.15
C ILE A 789 14.12 7.10 34.28
N PRO A 790 13.50 7.63 33.22
CA PRO A 790 12.75 8.88 33.32
C PRO A 790 11.43 8.68 34.11
N GLU A 791 10.88 9.77 34.63
CA GLU A 791 9.52 9.76 35.12
C GLU A 791 8.56 9.61 33.92
N VAL A 792 7.43 8.88 34.14
CA VAL A 792 6.40 8.77 33.08
C VAL A 792 5.73 10.13 32.93
N PRO A 793 5.56 10.66 31.71
CA PRO A 793 4.86 11.91 31.50
C PRO A 793 3.46 11.90 32.10
N GLU A 794 3.08 12.99 32.75
CA GLU A 794 1.74 13.14 33.32
C GLU A 794 0.68 13.20 32.20
N LYS A 795 -0.40 12.47 32.40
CA LYS A 795 -1.56 12.45 31.49
C LYS A 795 -2.84 12.65 32.30
N ASP A 796 -3.60 13.69 31.99
CA ASP A 796 -4.82 14.03 32.71
C ASP A 796 -5.80 12.84 32.76
N GLY A 797 -6.19 12.47 33.96
CA GLY A 797 -7.12 11.35 34.18
C GLY A 797 -6.48 9.97 34.22
N PHE A 798 -5.16 9.88 34.14
CA PHE A 798 -4.46 8.60 34.12
C PHE A 798 -3.31 8.56 35.12
N GLU A 799 -2.97 7.38 35.58
CA GLU A 799 -1.71 7.05 36.23
C GLU A 799 -0.79 6.34 35.24
N GLY A 800 0.41 6.84 35.09
CA GLY A 800 1.39 6.27 34.20
C GLY A 800 2.41 5.39 34.93
N SER A 801 2.77 4.26 34.34
CA SER A 801 3.88 3.41 34.76
C SER A 801 4.64 2.94 33.52
N TRP A 802 5.94 2.72 33.66
CA TRP A 802 6.67 2.02 32.58
C TRP A 802 6.30 0.54 32.60
N GLU A 803 6.20 -0.08 31.43
CA GLU A 803 6.04 -1.54 31.33
C GLU A 803 7.26 -2.24 31.95
N THR A 804 7.07 -3.50 32.33
CA THR A 804 8.13 -4.28 32.97
C THR A 804 9.12 -4.74 31.91
N ALA A 805 10.34 -4.25 31.93
CA ALA A 805 11.46 -4.68 31.07
C ALA A 805 12.66 -5.11 31.95
N ASP A 806 13.39 -6.11 31.49
CA ASP A 806 14.64 -6.51 32.17
C ASP A 806 15.79 -5.55 31.79
N LEU A 807 16.02 -4.60 32.65
CA LEU A 807 17.07 -3.60 32.50
C LEU A 807 18.36 -3.94 33.27
N SER A 808 18.45 -5.16 33.80
CA SER A 808 19.62 -5.62 34.57
C SER A 808 20.82 -5.95 33.71
N ARG A 809 20.59 -6.27 32.45
CA ARG A 809 21.62 -6.60 31.46
C ARG A 809 21.13 -6.29 30.04
N VAL A 810 21.46 -5.13 29.51
CA VAL A 810 21.01 -4.72 28.18
C VAL A 810 21.91 -5.37 27.11
N THR A 811 21.36 -6.32 26.36
CA THR A 811 22.06 -7.04 25.28
C THR A 811 21.45 -6.81 23.90
N SER A 812 20.37 -6.04 23.82
CA SER A 812 19.67 -5.68 22.58
C SER A 812 19.11 -4.25 22.72
N ASN A 813 18.62 -3.70 21.64
CA ASN A 813 17.82 -2.48 21.72
C ASN A 813 16.50 -2.80 22.43
N LEU A 814 16.08 -1.93 23.34
CA LEU A 814 14.85 -2.08 24.12
C LEU A 814 13.97 -0.86 23.95
N ARG A 815 12.68 -1.09 23.77
CA ARG A 815 11.63 -0.06 23.81
C ARG A 815 10.74 -0.34 25.00
N VAL A 816 10.65 0.63 25.91
CA VAL A 816 9.86 0.54 27.15
C VAL A 816 8.69 1.51 27.03
N GLN A 817 7.50 0.98 26.96
CA GLN A 817 6.28 1.77 26.77
C GLN A 817 5.73 2.28 28.11
N ALA A 818 5.19 3.49 28.10
CA ALA A 818 4.38 3.99 29.20
C ALA A 818 2.99 3.36 29.12
N VAL A 819 2.60 2.74 30.22
CA VAL A 819 1.26 2.18 30.38
C VAL A 819 0.43 3.14 31.22
N TYR A 820 -0.62 3.68 30.63
CA TYR A 820 -1.52 4.61 31.27
C TYR A 820 -2.81 3.90 31.69
N ARG A 821 -3.12 3.94 33.00
CA ARG A 821 -4.35 3.38 33.55
C ARG A 821 -5.27 4.51 33.96
N SER A 822 -6.48 4.53 33.43
CA SER A 822 -7.45 5.58 33.78
C SER A 822 -7.86 5.51 35.25
N TRP A 823 -7.92 6.66 35.92
CA TRP A 823 -8.51 6.79 37.24
C TRP A 823 -10.02 6.54 37.16
N ARG A 824 -10.55 5.88 38.21
CA ARG A 824 -11.99 5.90 38.46
C ARG A 824 -12.30 7.14 39.27
N THR A 825 -13.19 7.97 38.79
CA THR A 825 -13.66 9.17 39.52
C THR A 825 -14.66 8.86 40.62
N THR A 826 -15.17 7.66 40.66
CA THR A 826 -16.17 7.20 41.66
C THR A 826 -15.96 5.70 41.92
N ILE A 827 -15.95 5.32 43.20
CA ILE A 827 -16.02 3.92 43.59
C ILE A 827 -17.27 3.69 44.40
N ALA A 828 -17.83 2.46 44.34
CA ALA A 828 -19.07 2.08 44.95
C ALA A 828 -18.87 0.91 45.94
N SER A 829 -19.72 0.84 46.96
CA SER A 829 -19.80 -0.36 47.80
C SER A 829 -20.27 -1.58 46.99
N ALA A 830 -19.73 -2.76 47.30
CA ALA A 830 -19.85 -3.97 46.47
C ALA A 830 -21.16 -4.77 46.66
N GLU A 831 -22.05 -4.42 47.56
CA GLU A 831 -23.21 -5.23 47.91
C GLU A 831 -24.54 -4.55 47.57
N GLY A 832 -25.44 -5.28 46.88
CA GLY A 832 -26.82 -4.94 46.62
C GLY A 832 -27.14 -4.38 45.23
N GLU A 833 -28.45 -4.33 44.90
CA GLU A 833 -28.92 -3.73 43.62
C GLU A 833 -28.59 -2.24 43.50
N LYS A 834 -28.40 -1.55 44.63
CA LYS A 834 -27.99 -0.14 44.71
C LYS A 834 -26.78 -0.01 45.63
N PRO A 835 -25.72 0.69 45.26
CA PRO A 835 -24.61 0.94 46.17
C PRO A 835 -25.05 1.71 47.38
N VAL A 836 -24.68 1.24 48.57
CA VAL A 836 -25.02 1.90 49.83
C VAL A 836 -24.20 3.19 50.03
N LEU A 837 -22.95 3.16 49.55
CA LEU A 837 -22.04 4.29 49.62
C LEU A 837 -21.29 4.41 48.33
N LEU A 838 -21.17 5.64 47.82
CA LEU A 838 -20.30 6.02 46.71
C LEU A 838 -19.30 7.05 47.22
N ALA A 839 -18.07 6.97 46.75
CA ALA A 839 -17.06 7.97 47.06
C ALA A 839 -16.53 8.58 45.73
N GLU A 840 -16.52 9.91 45.69
CA GLU A 840 -15.87 10.66 44.59
C GLU A 840 -14.41 10.90 44.93
N GLY A 841 -13.52 10.72 43.96
CA GLY A 841 -12.07 10.92 44.12
C GLY A 841 -11.28 10.36 42.94
N ARG A 842 -9.99 10.19 43.16
CA ARG A 842 -9.10 9.51 42.21
C ARG A 842 -8.78 8.13 42.77
N PHE A 843 -9.26 7.12 42.11
CA PHE A 843 -9.14 5.72 42.56
C PHE A 843 -8.53 4.87 41.45
N HIS A 844 -7.72 3.88 41.83
CA HIS A 844 -7.23 2.89 40.91
C HIS A 844 -8.35 1.95 40.43
N PRO A 845 -8.24 1.37 39.23
CA PRO A 845 -9.22 0.39 38.76
C PRO A 845 -9.46 -0.80 39.70
N ALA A 846 -8.45 -1.16 40.49
CA ALA A 846 -8.52 -2.26 41.48
C ALA A 846 -9.02 -1.83 42.86
N ASP A 847 -9.18 -0.53 43.11
CA ASP A 847 -9.60 -0.02 44.39
C ASP A 847 -11.04 -0.40 44.72
N THR A 848 -11.25 -0.76 45.97
CA THR A 848 -12.57 -1.16 46.48
C THR A 848 -12.96 -0.35 47.72
N LEU A 849 -14.19 0.07 47.76
CA LEU A 849 -14.81 0.70 48.92
C LEU A 849 -15.36 -0.38 49.85
N THR A 850 -14.79 -0.49 51.03
CA THR A 850 -15.30 -1.41 52.05
C THR A 850 -16.38 -0.74 52.89
N VAL A 851 -17.55 -1.33 52.94
CA VAL A 851 -18.70 -0.84 53.76
C VAL A 851 -19.27 -1.99 54.52
N ARG A 852 -19.48 -1.78 55.82
CA ARG A 852 -20.12 -2.73 56.73
C ARG A 852 -21.32 -2.06 57.41
N GLU A 853 -22.51 -2.65 57.30
CA GLU A 853 -23.66 -2.18 58.06
C GLU A 853 -23.48 -2.47 59.57
N LEU A 854 -23.74 -1.49 60.40
CA LEU A 854 -23.68 -1.69 61.86
C LEU A 854 -24.83 -2.58 62.35
N PRO A 855 -24.54 -3.63 63.13
CA PRO A 855 -25.55 -4.41 63.79
C PRO A 855 -26.43 -3.54 64.70
N GLU A 856 -27.62 -4.03 65.02
CA GLU A 856 -28.63 -3.30 65.86
C GLU A 856 -28.06 -2.83 67.19
N GLU A 857 -27.24 -3.63 67.88
CA GLU A 857 -26.63 -3.30 69.18
C GLU A 857 -25.60 -2.11 69.00
N GLU A 858 -24.74 -2.12 67.93
CA GLU A 858 -23.78 -1.05 67.66
C GLU A 858 -24.51 0.24 67.22
N ARG A 859 -25.58 0.09 66.47
CA ARG A 859 -26.45 1.17 66.02
C ARG A 859 -27.20 1.86 67.18
N ASP A 860 -27.71 1.08 68.13
CA ASP A 860 -28.41 1.61 69.37
C ASP A 860 -27.36 2.33 70.24
N ALA A 861 -26.16 1.84 70.36
CA ALA A 861 -25.08 2.50 71.08
C ALA A 861 -24.71 3.86 70.41
N LEU A 862 -24.59 3.92 69.07
CA LEU A 862 -24.38 5.11 68.29
C LEU A 862 -25.54 6.11 68.41
N GLU A 863 -26.80 5.61 68.44
CA GLU A 863 -27.96 6.46 68.65
C GLU A 863 -27.95 7.08 70.11
N ALA A 864 -27.51 6.32 71.11
CA ALA A 864 -27.31 6.84 72.42
C ALA A 864 -26.24 7.90 72.54
N GLU A 865 -25.12 7.72 71.84
CA GLU A 865 -24.03 8.69 71.78
C GLU A 865 -24.48 9.96 71.07
N ILE A 866 -25.12 9.85 69.91
CA ILE A 866 -25.69 10.98 69.16
C ILE A 866 -26.74 11.72 70.01
N ALA A 867 -27.59 10.98 70.73
CA ALA A 867 -28.57 11.54 71.61
C ALA A 867 -27.95 12.28 72.83
N ALA A 868 -26.79 11.82 73.34
CA ALA A 868 -26.03 12.51 74.39
C ALA A 868 -25.35 13.79 73.85
N ALA A 869 -24.81 13.77 72.61
CA ALA A 869 -24.13 14.94 72.06
C ALA A 869 -25.09 15.99 71.48
N LEU A 870 -26.19 15.61 70.86
CA LEU A 870 -27.08 16.48 70.06
C LEU A 870 -28.48 16.60 70.63
N GLY A 871 -28.78 15.92 71.77
CA GLY A 871 -30.09 15.85 72.41
C GLY A 871 -31.02 14.81 71.74
N ARG A 872 -32.07 14.41 72.45
CA ARG A 872 -33.02 13.33 71.99
C ARG A 872 -33.92 13.68 70.83
N GLY A 873 -33.40 14.52 69.90
CA GLY A 873 -34.14 15.01 68.74
C GLY A 873 -33.95 14.16 67.42
N TYR A 874 -33.10 13.19 67.43
CA TYR A 874 -32.76 12.40 66.24
C TYR A 874 -32.79 10.88 66.52
N ARG A 875 -33.10 10.09 65.51
CA ARG A 875 -32.98 8.63 65.52
C ARG A 875 -32.13 8.20 64.35
N VAL A 876 -31.30 7.15 64.55
CA VAL A 876 -30.55 6.49 63.51
C VAL A 876 -31.48 5.62 62.69
N VAL A 877 -31.49 5.80 61.35
CA VAL A 877 -32.25 4.97 60.40
C VAL A 877 -31.37 3.80 59.98
N THR A 878 -30.17 4.11 59.52
CA THR A 878 -29.13 3.16 59.09
C THR A 878 -27.77 3.73 59.48
N ALA A 879 -26.81 2.87 59.77
CA ALA A 879 -25.44 3.29 60.05
C ALA A 879 -24.44 2.31 59.41
N TYR A 880 -23.37 2.81 58.89
CA TYR A 880 -22.37 2.05 58.19
C TYR A 880 -20.96 2.48 58.61
N GLU A 881 -20.10 1.51 58.79
CA GLU A 881 -18.67 1.69 58.88
C GLU A 881 -18.10 1.59 57.47
N TYR A 882 -17.24 2.52 57.08
CA TYR A 882 -16.63 2.53 55.74
C TYR A 882 -15.14 2.79 55.84
N ARG A 883 -14.44 2.27 54.81
CA ARG A 883 -13.03 2.54 54.60
C ARG A 883 -12.78 2.71 53.10
N LEU A 884 -12.18 3.84 52.72
CA LEU A 884 -11.67 4.10 51.42
C LEU A 884 -10.33 3.40 51.23
N PRO A 885 -9.87 3.17 49.99
CA PRO A 885 -8.55 2.63 49.67
C PRO A 885 -7.42 3.48 50.26
N GLU A 886 -6.24 2.89 50.44
CA GLU A 886 -5.03 3.60 50.86
C GLU A 886 -4.63 4.62 49.81
N GLY A 887 -4.40 5.86 50.21
CA GLY A 887 -4.08 6.98 49.30
C GLY A 887 -5.27 7.85 48.88
N ALA A 888 -6.49 7.55 49.38
CA ALA A 888 -7.61 8.47 49.21
C ALA A 888 -7.37 9.81 49.90
N GLU A 889 -7.92 10.88 49.31
CA GLU A 889 -7.79 12.24 49.88
C GLU A 889 -8.29 12.29 51.37
N ASP A 890 -7.66 13.13 52.18
CA ASP A 890 -8.01 13.27 53.60
C ASP A 890 -9.49 13.62 53.83
N MET A 891 -10.15 14.25 52.86
CA MET A 891 -11.57 14.56 52.85
C MET A 891 -12.14 14.20 51.47
N SER A 892 -12.98 13.16 51.44
CA SER A 892 -13.64 12.69 50.22
C SER A 892 -15.11 13.04 50.21
N ARG A 893 -15.67 13.30 49.06
CA ARG A 893 -17.09 13.52 48.85
C ARG A 893 -17.80 12.18 48.74
N LEU A 894 -18.70 11.95 49.74
CA LEU A 894 -19.40 10.68 49.88
C LEU A 894 -20.89 10.83 49.58
N HIS A 895 -21.47 9.83 48.93
CA HIS A 895 -22.88 9.72 48.64
C HIS A 895 -23.44 8.52 49.39
N LEU A 896 -24.19 8.76 50.48
CA LEU A 896 -24.78 7.73 51.31
C LEU A 896 -26.25 7.50 50.92
N TRP A 897 -26.58 6.27 50.57
CA TRP A 897 -27.96 5.91 50.25
C TRP A 897 -28.89 6.10 51.45
N ALA A 898 -29.89 6.91 51.29
CA ALA A 898 -30.83 7.28 52.36
C ALA A 898 -32.10 6.42 52.37
N GLY A 899 -32.30 5.56 51.32
CA GLY A 899 -33.52 4.72 51.22
C GLY A 899 -34.80 5.50 51.39
N ASP A 900 -35.70 4.95 52.19
CA ASP A 900 -37.02 5.53 52.55
C ASP A 900 -36.93 6.65 53.60
N ALA A 901 -35.73 7.13 53.93
CA ALA A 901 -35.57 8.21 54.90
C ALA A 901 -36.26 9.51 54.42
N PRO A 902 -36.92 10.25 55.32
CA PRO A 902 -37.65 11.46 54.98
C PRO A 902 -36.72 12.51 54.35
N LYS A 903 -37.27 13.41 53.53
CA LYS A 903 -36.53 14.53 52.93
C LYS A 903 -35.74 15.40 53.91
N SER A 904 -36.11 15.35 55.20
CA SER A 904 -35.42 16.07 56.26
C SER A 904 -34.30 15.25 56.92
N ALA A 905 -33.97 14.06 56.42
CA ALA A 905 -32.87 13.25 56.95
C ALA A 905 -31.53 14.02 56.88
N ARG A 906 -30.67 13.73 57.83
CA ARG A 906 -29.30 14.30 57.91
C ARG A 906 -28.29 13.18 58.02
N VAL A 907 -27.05 13.50 57.74
CA VAL A 907 -25.92 12.57 57.92
C VAL A 907 -25.21 12.97 59.20
N ALA A 908 -24.85 11.97 59.97
CA ALA A 908 -23.90 12.10 61.07
C ALA A 908 -22.65 11.26 60.76
N VAL A 909 -21.51 11.81 61.03
CA VAL A 909 -20.22 11.11 61.02
C VAL A 909 -19.81 10.97 62.46
N ALA A 910 -19.44 9.74 62.87
CA ALA A 910 -18.90 9.54 64.23
C ALA A 910 -17.75 10.52 64.47
N ASP A 911 -17.58 11.02 65.64
CA ASP A 911 -16.60 12.02 66.05
C ASP A 911 -16.81 13.48 65.52
N GLN A 912 -17.65 13.69 64.47
CA GLN A 912 -17.94 15.02 63.93
C GLN A 912 -19.38 15.51 64.23
N GLY A 913 -20.26 14.59 64.57
CA GLY A 913 -21.70 14.85 64.73
C GLY A 913 -22.43 15.02 63.38
N ILE A 914 -23.47 15.90 63.36
CA ILE A 914 -24.20 16.16 62.13
C ILE A 914 -23.37 17.04 61.21
N VAL A 915 -23.04 16.46 60.04
CA VAL A 915 -22.29 17.14 59.00
C VAL A 915 -23.22 17.84 57.99
N PRO A 916 -22.78 18.96 57.37
CA PRO A 916 -23.47 19.54 56.23
C PRO A 916 -23.71 18.50 55.13
N SER A 917 -24.93 18.32 54.70
CA SER A 917 -25.26 17.35 53.65
C SER A 917 -26.34 17.92 52.73
N SER A 918 -26.18 17.64 51.44
CA SER A 918 -27.16 17.91 50.38
C SER A 918 -27.81 16.57 49.97
N ARG A 919 -29.02 16.64 49.40
CA ARG A 919 -29.69 15.44 48.89
C ARG A 919 -29.76 15.50 47.38
N ASP A 920 -29.32 14.43 46.75
CA ASP A 920 -29.47 14.18 45.33
C ASP A 920 -30.16 12.83 45.13
N GLY A 921 -31.37 12.89 44.63
CA GLY A 921 -32.22 11.71 44.49
C GLY A 921 -32.41 10.94 45.80
N GLU A 922 -31.97 9.71 45.85
CA GLU A 922 -31.99 8.81 47.02
C GLU A 922 -30.73 8.91 47.89
N TYR A 923 -29.71 9.70 47.48
CA TYR A 923 -28.45 9.83 48.20
C TYR A 923 -28.34 11.14 48.98
N LEU A 924 -27.63 11.07 50.11
CA LEU A 924 -27.18 12.21 50.88
C LEU A 924 -25.69 12.41 50.63
N ILE A 925 -25.33 13.58 50.12
CA ILE A 925 -23.98 13.93 49.75
C ILE A 925 -23.36 14.77 50.88
N PHE A 926 -22.15 14.40 51.30
CA PHE A 926 -21.42 15.03 52.39
C PHE A 926 -19.92 14.82 52.22
N GLU A 927 -19.10 15.50 52.96
CA GLU A 927 -17.67 15.34 53.01
C GLU A 927 -17.26 14.63 54.32
N ALA A 928 -16.39 13.64 54.21
CA ALA A 928 -15.86 12.92 55.36
C ALA A 928 -14.45 12.35 55.08
N GLY A 929 -13.76 11.92 56.10
CA GLY A 929 -12.42 11.33 56.03
C GLY A 929 -12.40 9.98 55.33
N SER A 930 -11.19 9.44 55.11
CA SER A 930 -10.96 8.18 54.40
C SER A 930 -11.51 6.92 55.09
N GLN A 931 -11.87 7.03 56.39
CA GLN A 931 -12.54 5.95 57.11
C GLN A 931 -13.39 6.51 58.25
N GLY A 932 -14.44 5.82 58.65
CA GLY A 932 -15.27 6.23 59.73
C GLY A 932 -16.62 5.54 59.77
N THR A 933 -17.45 5.97 60.71
CA THR A 933 -18.84 5.50 60.82
C THR A 933 -19.78 6.65 60.42
N VAL A 934 -20.69 6.34 59.49
CA VAL A 934 -21.70 7.29 59.00
C VAL A 934 -23.09 6.79 59.29
N ALA A 935 -24.00 7.68 59.62
CA ALA A 935 -25.35 7.34 59.92
C ALA A 935 -26.38 8.27 59.25
N VAL A 936 -27.47 7.69 58.77
CA VAL A 936 -28.63 8.44 58.29
C VAL A 936 -29.54 8.73 59.47
N LEU A 937 -29.74 10.00 59.77
CA LEU A 937 -30.56 10.44 60.89
C LEU A 937 -31.91 10.94 60.43
N LYS A 938 -32.98 10.53 61.12
CA LYS A 938 -34.27 11.16 60.95
C LYS A 938 -34.65 11.93 62.22
N ARG A 939 -35.32 13.10 62.10
CA ARG A 939 -35.77 13.87 63.21
C ARG A 939 -36.84 13.11 63.96
N SER A 940 -36.68 12.91 65.29
CA SER A 940 -37.63 12.27 66.13
C SER A 940 -38.76 13.26 66.42
N ASN A 941 -39.97 12.89 66.13
CA ASN A 941 -41.17 13.72 66.46
C ASN A 941 -41.63 13.55 67.93
N TRP A 942 -40.66 13.41 68.82
CA TRP A 942 -40.94 13.16 70.22
C TRP A 942 -41.77 14.27 70.84
N TRP A 943 -41.71 15.49 70.31
CA TRP A 943 -42.60 16.59 70.74
C TRP A 943 -44.07 16.28 70.44
N LEU A 944 -44.38 15.44 69.40
CA LEU A 944 -45.74 15.00 69.14
C LEU A 944 -46.30 14.15 70.27
N VAL A 945 -45.46 13.42 71.00
CA VAL A 945 -45.87 12.63 72.19
C VAL A 945 -46.31 13.57 73.27
N TRP A 946 -45.62 14.68 73.48
CA TRP A 946 -46.00 15.74 74.41
C TRP A 946 -47.24 16.51 73.97
N VAL A 947 -47.35 16.78 72.63
CA VAL A 947 -48.60 17.38 72.11
C VAL A 947 -49.75 16.43 72.20
N LEU A 948 -49.60 15.14 71.97
CA LEU A 948 -50.64 14.10 72.21
C LEU A 948 -50.91 13.95 73.64
N ALA A 949 -49.97 13.93 74.56
CA ALA A 949 -50.15 13.94 75.98
C ALA A 949 -50.87 15.22 76.43
N ALA A 950 -50.48 16.37 75.94
CA ALA A 950 -51.19 17.61 76.21
C ALA A 950 -52.61 17.69 75.63
N ALA A 951 -52.83 17.08 74.43
CA ALA A 951 -54.15 16.96 73.82
C ALA A 951 -55.03 15.99 74.60
N VAL A 952 -54.49 14.86 75.12
CA VAL A 952 -55.24 13.95 76.00
C VAL A 952 -55.59 14.59 77.36
N LEU A 953 -54.67 15.32 77.99
CA LEU A 953 -54.89 16.07 79.18
C LEU A 953 -55.84 17.25 78.94
N GLY A 954 -55.67 17.95 77.80
CA GLY A 954 -56.58 19.02 77.38
C GLY A 954 -57.96 18.49 76.99
N GLY A 955 -58.01 17.34 76.34
CA GLY A 955 -59.28 16.67 75.97
C GLY A 955 -60.02 16.18 77.20
N GLY A 956 -59.30 15.67 78.24
CA GLY A 956 -59.90 15.29 79.53
C GLY A 956 -60.55 16.49 80.24
N PHE A 957 -59.88 17.66 80.12
CA PHE A 957 -60.48 18.93 80.75
C PHE A 957 -61.64 19.46 79.94
N ALA A 958 -61.62 19.36 78.55
CA ALA A 958 -62.73 19.74 77.72
C ALA A 958 -63.94 18.84 77.87
N TRP A 959 -63.69 17.48 78.02
CA TRP A 959 -64.77 16.52 78.24
C TRP A 959 -65.48 16.71 79.58
N ARG A 960 -64.73 17.18 80.63
CA ARG A 960 -65.33 17.59 81.89
C ARG A 960 -66.16 18.88 81.79
N ARG A 961 -65.86 19.83 80.90
CA ARG A 961 -66.62 21.06 80.58
C ARG A 961 -67.86 20.80 79.75
N VAL A 962 -67.73 19.85 78.75
CA VAL A 962 -68.86 19.56 77.82
C VAL A 962 -69.96 18.77 78.58
N ARG A 963 -69.58 17.96 79.60
CA ARG A 963 -70.66 17.30 80.51
C ARG A 963 -71.47 18.21 81.39
N ALA A 964 -71.01 19.47 81.56
CA ALA A 964 -71.71 20.47 82.33
C ALA A 964 -72.68 21.39 81.49
N ALA A 965 -72.58 21.33 80.09
CA ALA A 965 -73.36 22.20 79.21
C ALA A 965 -74.33 21.42 78.29
N GLY A 966 -74.53 20.14 78.45
CA GLY A 966 -75.36 19.27 77.60
C GLY A 966 -76.79 19.12 78.05
N LYS A 967 -77.47 20.16 78.51
CA LYS A 967 -78.95 20.20 78.67
C LYS A 967 -79.44 21.55 78.11
N ARG A 968 -79.64 21.64 76.86
CA ARG A 968 -80.68 22.41 76.16
C ARG A 968 -80.43 22.50 74.68
N ARG A 969 -81.41 22.03 74.04
CA ARG A 969 -82.04 22.25 72.77
C ARG A 969 -81.82 21.27 71.66
N ARG A 970 -82.79 20.42 71.61
CA ARG A 970 -83.34 19.83 70.34
C ARG A 970 -83.98 20.96 69.49
N GLU A 971 -84.02 20.57 68.19
CA GLU A 971 -84.91 21.01 67.14
C GLU A 971 -84.34 21.82 66.01
N GLY A 972 -84.63 21.27 64.86
CA GLY A 972 -84.68 21.94 63.54
C GLY A 972 -83.85 21.41 62.40
N ALA A 973 -84.40 20.41 61.79
CA ALA A 973 -84.69 20.33 60.32
C ALA A 973 -83.56 20.48 59.44
N ALA A 974 -83.18 19.44 58.74
CA ALA A 974 -83.72 18.97 57.45
C ALA A 974 -83.29 19.86 56.31
N GLU A 975 -82.69 19.26 55.38
CA GLU A 975 -82.98 19.08 53.98
C GLU A 975 -81.82 19.39 52.99
N GLU A 976 -81.59 18.43 52.23
CA GLU A 976 -81.40 18.32 50.78
C GLU A 976 -80.08 18.80 50.32
N ALA A 977 -79.42 18.16 49.41
CA ALA A 977 -79.58 17.02 48.53
C ALA A 977 -78.31 16.94 47.73
N GLU A 978 -77.90 15.72 47.48
CA GLU A 978 -77.11 15.19 46.38
C GLU A 978 -77.26 15.97 45.04
N PRO A 979 -76.53 15.47 44.00
CA PRO A 979 -75.18 14.97 43.74
C PRO A 979 -74.60 15.47 42.42
N ALA A 980 -73.63 14.76 41.95
CA ALA A 980 -73.22 14.44 40.51
C ALA A 980 -71.84 14.90 40.15
N GLU A 981 -71.04 13.90 39.95
CA GLU A 981 -70.61 13.25 38.71
C GLU A 981 -69.48 14.00 37.95
N GLU A 982 -68.42 13.33 37.86
CA GLU A 982 -67.92 12.63 36.71
C GLU A 982 -67.08 13.49 35.75
N ASN A 983 -65.95 13.30 35.47
CA ASN A 983 -65.41 12.41 34.44
C ASN A 983 -63.96 12.79 34.01
N THR A 984 -63.13 11.81 34.12
CA THR A 984 -62.29 11.26 33.06
C THR A 984 -61.33 12.12 32.28
N ALA A 985 -60.20 11.54 32.26
CA ALA A 985 -59.39 11.18 31.10
C ALA A 985 -58.36 12.23 30.67
N GLU A 986 -57.14 11.80 30.70
CA GLU A 986 -56.34 11.11 29.73
C GLU A 986 -55.39 12.00 28.89
N LYS A 987 -54.18 11.57 28.96
CA LYS A 987 -53.15 11.65 27.87
C LYS A 987 -52.54 13.03 27.55
N THR A 988 -51.30 13.15 27.69
CA THR A 988 -50.21 12.50 26.94
C THR A 988 -48.90 12.57 27.75
#